data_b060a0a0e4110c0e090370bf6849d37e
#
_entry.id   b060a0a0e4110c0e090370bf6849d37e
#
_cell.length_a   1.000
_cell.length_b   1.000
_cell.length_c   1.000
_cell.angle_alpha   90.00
_cell.angle_beta   90.00
_cell.angle_gamma   90.00
#
_symmetry.space_group_name_H-M   'P 1'
#
loop_
_entity.id
_entity.type
_entity.pdbx_description
1 polymer ?
#
loop_
_entity_poly.entity_id
_entity_poly.type
_entity_poly.pdbx_seq_one_letter_code
_entity_poly.pdbx_strand_id
1 'polypeptide(L)'
;MRKKIWILLSFLILQVATFQSSAAIGDWKAYMAYSEVQEIEEAGNWIFVQASSNLYAYNRNDQSIQTFSKMDFLNDCDIQHIAYNKTAKRLLILYNNANIDLMNTQNWSVQNLPDYYAATITGDKTINDIYMYGKFAYLCYGLGIIKLNMADGEISDTYTLGFKVNWCEIRDNQIYAYSKEEGTYRAALSDNLLDRNRWSKVGTYTAPKKEDKSELMKLVSSLLPGGPKYNHFWYMKFIHNQLYTCGGAFLSGISLDTRPGTIQVLNQDNWTIYQDDIRNTTGYQYQDINCVEPDIHDPNHVFASGRTGLYEFTDGKLTHYYNKDNSILEAAVDRGTVLDNNYVLVHSLLSDESGKLWILNSQATHRSIIEMKDNQLIAHDQKTLNANGYSLSAMTGLMKDRQGRLWFVNDNHETPAIVCYQPETDEVKMFSKPFTNQDGAEINLYYIRCIKEDLKHNLWIGTDQGPFYITPHILDDTQSTLTQVKVPRNDGTNYADYLLGGVDITCMAVDQANRKWFGTSNNGIYLISADNMEQIHHFTATNSKLLSNNIESIAINDATGEVFIGTNKGLCSYMSDATATNEEMTQDNVWAYPNPVKPDYTGLITITGLSLDADVKIVSTSGTLVNQGRSNGGTYTWNGYDLKGRRVASGIYMVETATSNGEKGTVCKIAIIR
;
A
#
# COMPACT_ATOMS: atom_id res chain seq x y z
N MET A 1 24.26 -73.93 -8.70
CA MET A 1 24.20 -73.03 -7.53
C MET A 1 24.33 -71.61 -8.04
N ARG A 2 23.21 -70.89 -8.16
CA ARG A 2 23.18 -69.48 -8.59
C ARG A 2 22.96 -68.63 -7.35
N LYS A 3 23.96 -67.79 -6.96
CA LYS A 3 23.82 -66.79 -5.93
C LYS A 3 23.09 -65.56 -6.52
N LYS A 4 21.92 -65.25 -5.96
CA LYS A 4 21.22 -64.00 -6.21
C LYS A 4 21.85 -62.91 -5.33
N ILE A 5 22.41 -61.87 -5.99
CA ILE A 5 22.85 -60.65 -5.35
C ILE A 5 21.63 -59.71 -5.29
N TRP A 6 21.21 -59.39 -4.10
CA TRP A 6 20.23 -58.35 -3.84
C TRP A 6 20.99 -57.02 -3.76
N ILE A 7 20.74 -56.14 -4.72
CA ILE A 7 21.18 -54.73 -4.65
C ILE A 7 20.09 -54.00 -3.90
N LEU A 8 20.37 -53.57 -2.67
CA LEU A 8 19.54 -52.62 -1.93
C LEU A 8 19.80 -51.22 -2.55
N LEU A 9 18.86 -50.72 -3.32
CA LEU A 9 18.83 -49.31 -3.69
C LEU A 9 18.24 -48.53 -2.48
N SER A 10 19.10 -47.93 -1.67
CA SER A 10 18.73 -46.92 -0.69
C SER A 10 18.39 -45.66 -1.41
N PHE A 11 17.08 -45.36 -1.53
CA PHE A 11 16.60 -44.02 -1.90
C PHE A 11 16.95 -43.06 -0.77
N LEU A 12 18.02 -42.29 -0.96
CA LEU A 12 18.31 -41.12 -0.16
C LEU A 12 17.32 -40.04 -0.63
N ILE A 13 16.21 -39.90 0.08
CA ILE A 13 15.35 -38.73 -0.08
C ILE A 13 16.12 -37.55 0.51
N LEU A 14 16.79 -36.80 -0.35
CA LEU A 14 17.27 -35.47 -0.03
C LEU A 14 16.02 -34.61 0.18
N GLN A 15 15.59 -34.46 1.42
CA GLN A 15 14.75 -33.33 1.79
C GLN A 15 15.58 -32.07 1.54
N VAL A 16 15.43 -31.48 0.38
CA VAL A 16 15.82 -30.09 0.17
C VAL A 16 14.83 -29.31 1.04
N ALA A 17 15.25 -29.03 2.27
CA ALA A 17 14.63 -27.97 3.06
C ALA A 17 14.83 -26.71 2.22
N THR A 18 13.80 -26.30 1.51
CA THR A 18 13.72 -24.95 0.98
C THR A 18 13.74 -24.05 2.21
N PHE A 19 14.92 -23.57 2.58
CA PHE A 19 15.01 -22.40 3.43
C PHE A 19 14.31 -21.29 2.64
N GLN A 20 13.04 -21.05 2.93
CA GLN A 20 12.44 -19.78 2.60
C GLN A 20 13.32 -18.74 3.29
N SER A 21 14.03 -17.97 2.49
CA SER A 21 14.76 -16.81 2.96
C SER A 21 13.68 -15.88 3.53
N SER A 22 13.52 -15.89 4.84
CA SER A 22 12.74 -14.88 5.54
C SER A 22 13.35 -13.53 5.15
N ALA A 23 12.51 -12.59 4.69
CA ALA A 23 12.95 -11.24 4.39
C ALA A 23 13.66 -10.66 5.62
N ALA A 24 14.77 -9.99 5.43
CA ALA A 24 15.49 -9.37 6.54
C ALA A 24 14.74 -8.11 7.00
N ILE A 25 14.89 -7.80 8.29
CA ILE A 25 14.35 -6.54 8.82
C ILE A 25 14.94 -5.36 8.04
N GLY A 26 14.07 -4.48 7.56
CA GLY A 26 14.43 -3.37 6.68
C GLY A 26 14.21 -3.64 5.19
N ASP A 27 13.91 -4.88 4.80
CA ASP A 27 13.64 -5.23 3.40
C ASP A 27 12.28 -4.68 2.94
N TRP A 28 12.23 -4.33 1.65
CA TRP A 28 11.03 -3.88 0.97
C TRP A 28 10.66 -4.85 -0.15
N LYS A 29 9.36 -5.04 -0.37
CA LYS A 29 8.83 -5.83 -1.48
C LYS A 29 7.69 -5.07 -2.16
N ALA A 30 7.58 -5.14 -3.50
CA ALA A 30 6.47 -4.59 -4.26
C ALA A 30 5.56 -5.70 -4.78
N TYR A 31 4.26 -5.38 -4.88
CA TYR A 31 3.22 -6.25 -5.42
C TYR A 31 2.48 -5.47 -6.51
N MET A 32 2.95 -5.58 -7.74
CA MET A 32 2.47 -4.76 -8.85
C MET A 32 1.53 -5.54 -9.75
N ALA A 33 0.48 -4.86 -10.25
CA ALA A 33 -0.45 -5.42 -11.23
C ALA A 33 0.12 -5.33 -12.65
N TYR A 34 -0.26 -6.32 -13.50
CA TYR A 34 0.15 -6.39 -14.91
C TYR A 34 -1.00 -6.82 -15.83
N SER A 35 -2.25 -6.60 -15.41
CA SER A 35 -3.42 -7.14 -16.12
C SER A 35 -3.85 -6.31 -17.34
N GLU A 36 -3.56 -5.01 -17.36
CA GLU A 36 -4.02 -4.09 -18.41
C GLU A 36 -2.85 -3.67 -19.30
N VAL A 37 -2.68 -4.34 -20.44
CA VAL A 37 -1.61 -4.05 -21.41
C VAL A 37 -1.87 -2.71 -22.11
N GLN A 38 -0.91 -1.81 -22.07
CA GLN A 38 -0.98 -0.45 -22.63
C GLN A 38 -0.03 -0.27 -23.80
N GLU A 39 1.26 -0.59 -23.63
CA GLU A 39 2.26 -0.45 -24.69
C GLU A 39 3.18 -1.68 -24.76
N ILE A 40 3.69 -1.95 -25.95
CA ILE A 40 4.56 -3.10 -26.23
C ILE A 40 5.72 -2.64 -27.10
N GLU A 41 6.95 -3.01 -26.72
CA GLU A 41 8.17 -2.72 -27.45
C GLU A 41 9.03 -3.98 -27.66
N GLU A 42 9.49 -4.17 -28.90
CA GLU A 42 10.33 -5.31 -29.26
C GLU A 42 11.83 -4.97 -29.28
N ALA A 43 12.62 -5.66 -28.46
CA ALA A 43 14.06 -5.48 -28.35
C ALA A 43 14.81 -6.81 -28.53
N GLY A 44 14.90 -7.27 -29.77
CA GLY A 44 15.50 -8.57 -30.10
C GLY A 44 14.63 -9.73 -29.62
N ASN A 45 15.16 -10.56 -28.69
CA ASN A 45 14.43 -11.68 -28.13
C ASN A 45 13.46 -11.28 -27.01
N TRP A 46 13.58 -10.05 -26.51
CA TRP A 46 12.74 -9.52 -25.44
C TRP A 46 11.56 -8.72 -25.99
N ILE A 47 10.40 -8.93 -25.39
CA ILE A 47 9.23 -8.10 -25.56
C ILE A 47 9.00 -7.39 -24.24
N PHE A 48 9.17 -6.06 -24.25
CA PHE A 48 8.85 -5.22 -23.10
C PHE A 48 7.39 -4.81 -23.16
N VAL A 49 6.72 -4.93 -22.05
CA VAL A 49 5.28 -4.67 -21.92
C VAL A 49 5.03 -3.72 -20.78
N GLN A 50 4.47 -2.56 -21.09
CA GLN A 50 3.85 -1.71 -20.09
C GLN A 50 2.42 -2.23 -19.86
N ALA A 51 2.14 -2.61 -18.62
CA ALA A 51 0.82 -3.09 -18.21
C ALA A 51 0.47 -2.56 -16.83
N SER A 52 -0.76 -2.03 -16.67
CA SER A 52 -1.25 -1.40 -15.43
C SER A 52 -0.25 -0.37 -14.87
N SER A 53 0.35 0.44 -15.75
CA SER A 53 1.43 1.41 -15.45
C SER A 53 2.71 0.82 -14.86
N ASN A 54 2.96 -0.47 -15.04
CA ASN A 54 4.16 -1.19 -14.63
C ASN A 54 4.86 -1.83 -15.82
N LEU A 55 6.07 -2.40 -15.61
CA LEU A 55 6.90 -2.95 -16.67
C LEU A 55 7.25 -4.41 -16.40
N TYR A 56 7.09 -5.25 -17.42
CA TYR A 56 7.73 -6.56 -17.47
C TYR A 56 8.33 -6.81 -18.85
N ALA A 57 9.22 -7.79 -18.95
CA ALA A 57 9.76 -8.27 -20.20
C ALA A 57 9.53 -9.77 -20.33
N TYR A 58 9.15 -10.22 -21.53
CA TYR A 58 9.00 -11.61 -21.90
C TYR A 58 10.09 -12.03 -22.89
N ASN A 59 10.78 -13.12 -22.60
CA ASN A 59 11.82 -13.68 -23.46
C ASN A 59 11.22 -14.74 -24.39
N ARG A 60 11.30 -14.51 -25.70
CA ARG A 60 10.80 -15.45 -26.72
C ARG A 60 11.52 -16.80 -26.77
N ASN A 61 12.77 -16.86 -26.32
CA ASN A 61 13.59 -18.08 -26.45
C ASN A 61 13.25 -19.12 -25.37
N ASP A 62 13.16 -18.68 -24.12
CA ASP A 62 12.97 -19.56 -22.96
C ASP A 62 11.62 -19.33 -22.25
N GLN A 63 10.81 -18.39 -22.75
CA GLN A 63 9.48 -18.03 -22.24
C GLN A 63 9.51 -17.47 -20.80
N SER A 64 10.68 -17.03 -20.32
CA SER A 64 10.81 -16.40 -19.01
C SER A 64 10.19 -15.01 -18.99
N ILE A 65 9.68 -14.62 -17.81
CA ILE A 65 9.15 -13.28 -17.54
C ILE A 65 10.02 -12.64 -16.46
N GLN A 66 10.47 -11.41 -16.74
CA GLN A 66 11.18 -10.56 -15.78
C GLN A 66 10.30 -9.34 -15.49
N THR A 67 9.97 -9.11 -14.24
CA THR A 67 9.29 -7.89 -13.77
C THR A 67 10.29 -6.85 -13.33
N PHE A 68 9.93 -5.57 -13.46
CA PHE A 68 10.77 -4.45 -13.07
C PHE A 68 9.99 -3.52 -12.16
N SER A 69 10.59 -3.15 -11.05
CA SER A 69 9.98 -2.27 -10.06
C SER A 69 10.99 -1.30 -9.47
N LYS A 70 10.49 -0.34 -8.67
CA LYS A 70 11.32 0.56 -7.88
C LYS A 70 12.16 -0.17 -6.82
N MET A 71 11.80 -1.41 -6.47
CA MET A 71 12.56 -2.22 -5.52
C MET A 71 13.93 -2.62 -6.08
N ASP A 72 13.99 -2.91 -7.39
CA ASP A 72 15.11 -3.57 -8.03
C ASP A 72 15.85 -2.68 -9.03
N PHE A 73 15.17 -2.21 -10.05
CA PHE A 73 15.79 -1.62 -11.25
C PHE A 73 15.39 -0.17 -11.49
N LEU A 74 14.10 0.17 -11.28
CA LEU A 74 13.54 1.45 -11.68
C LEU A 74 13.72 2.53 -10.60
N ASN A 75 13.77 3.80 -11.02
CA ASN A 75 13.90 4.93 -10.10
C ASN A 75 12.55 5.49 -9.66
N ASP A 76 11.47 5.14 -10.37
CA ASP A 76 10.13 5.62 -10.07
C ASP A 76 9.07 4.55 -10.38
N CYS A 77 7.81 4.88 -10.24
CA CYS A 77 6.65 4.06 -10.54
C CYS A 77 5.60 4.88 -11.29
N ASP A 78 4.53 4.24 -11.78
CA ASP A 78 3.48 4.87 -12.57
C ASP A 78 3.99 5.28 -13.97
N ILE A 79 4.34 4.27 -14.78
CA ILE A 79 4.88 4.44 -16.13
C ILE A 79 3.80 4.96 -17.06
N GLN A 80 4.09 6.04 -17.79
CA GLN A 80 3.24 6.65 -18.80
C GLN A 80 3.48 6.06 -20.19
N HIS A 81 4.77 5.95 -20.58
CA HIS A 81 5.17 5.45 -21.90
C HIS A 81 6.46 4.63 -21.83
N ILE A 82 6.59 3.68 -22.75
CA ILE A 82 7.84 3.00 -23.05
C ILE A 82 8.16 3.13 -24.53
N ALA A 83 9.44 3.29 -24.89
CA ALA A 83 9.85 3.34 -26.29
C ALA A 83 11.28 2.81 -26.47
N TYR A 84 11.46 1.85 -27.39
CA TYR A 84 12.77 1.21 -27.61
C TYR A 84 13.56 1.86 -28.74
N ASN A 85 14.81 2.22 -28.46
CA ASN A 85 15.75 2.71 -29.45
C ASN A 85 16.69 1.61 -29.92
N LYS A 86 16.52 1.12 -31.17
CA LYS A 86 17.32 0.04 -31.76
C LYS A 86 18.81 0.38 -31.89
N THR A 87 19.16 1.66 -32.16
CA THR A 87 20.52 2.14 -32.34
C THR A 87 21.28 2.19 -31.02
N ALA A 88 20.67 2.75 -29.98
CA ALA A 88 21.25 2.86 -28.66
C ALA A 88 21.10 1.59 -27.82
N LYS A 89 20.25 0.65 -28.22
CA LYS A 89 19.86 -0.57 -27.47
C LYS A 89 19.37 -0.26 -26.06
N ARG A 90 18.62 0.84 -25.94
CA ARG A 90 18.04 1.30 -24.67
C ARG A 90 16.52 1.43 -24.80
N LEU A 91 15.84 1.05 -23.74
CA LEU A 91 14.41 1.33 -23.53
C LEU A 91 14.28 2.65 -22.75
N LEU A 92 13.56 3.60 -23.30
CA LEU A 92 13.11 4.78 -22.59
C LEU A 92 11.87 4.40 -21.80
N ILE A 93 11.84 4.75 -20.52
CA ILE A 93 10.73 4.56 -19.60
C ILE A 93 10.39 5.95 -19.07
N LEU A 94 9.23 6.46 -19.46
CA LEU A 94 8.73 7.76 -19.03
C LEU A 94 7.66 7.54 -17.96
N TYR A 95 7.76 8.28 -16.88
CA TYR A 95 6.80 8.24 -15.78
C TYR A 95 5.80 9.41 -15.86
N ASN A 96 4.62 9.24 -15.25
CA ASN A 96 3.56 10.28 -15.24
C ASN A 96 4.00 11.59 -14.60
N ASN A 97 5.01 11.57 -13.73
CA ASN A 97 5.60 12.78 -13.15
C ASN A 97 6.67 13.44 -14.05
N ALA A 98 6.86 12.94 -15.27
CA ALA A 98 7.87 13.38 -16.24
C ALA A 98 9.33 13.03 -15.89
N ASN A 99 9.57 12.14 -14.91
CA ASN A 99 10.87 11.51 -14.71
C ASN A 99 11.15 10.51 -15.85
N ILE A 100 12.42 10.27 -16.18
CA ILE A 100 12.81 9.39 -17.28
C ILE A 100 13.89 8.41 -16.80
N ASP A 101 13.71 7.13 -17.09
CA ASP A 101 14.74 6.12 -17.00
C ASP A 101 15.15 5.61 -18.38
N LEU A 102 16.43 5.41 -18.59
CA LEU A 102 16.99 4.73 -19.76
C LEU A 102 17.56 3.37 -19.36
N MET A 103 16.85 2.30 -19.69
CA MET A 103 17.27 0.93 -19.39
C MET A 103 18.08 0.35 -20.54
N ASN A 104 19.25 -0.18 -20.26
CA ASN A 104 20.02 -0.99 -21.21
C ASN A 104 19.37 -2.38 -21.32
N THR A 105 18.90 -2.73 -22.52
CA THR A 105 18.13 -3.98 -22.73
C THR A 105 18.99 -5.25 -22.74
N GLN A 106 20.32 -5.15 -22.60
CA GLN A 106 21.24 -6.29 -22.57
C GLN A 106 21.63 -6.73 -21.16
N ASN A 107 21.68 -5.78 -20.20
CA ASN A 107 22.16 -6.02 -18.84
C ASN A 107 21.28 -5.41 -17.74
N TRP A 108 20.13 -4.84 -18.09
CA TRP A 108 19.15 -4.20 -17.19
C TRP A 108 19.64 -2.97 -16.40
N SER A 109 20.87 -2.47 -16.69
CA SER A 109 21.31 -1.25 -16.02
C SER A 109 20.44 -0.07 -16.41
N VAL A 110 20.07 0.74 -15.43
CA VAL A 110 19.18 1.90 -15.60
C VAL A 110 19.95 3.18 -15.28
N GLN A 111 19.85 4.16 -16.18
CA GLN A 111 20.32 5.54 -15.98
C GLN A 111 19.09 6.43 -15.79
N ASN A 112 18.96 7.09 -14.65
CA ASN A 112 17.91 8.06 -14.41
C ASN A 112 18.28 9.42 -14.99
N LEU A 113 17.30 10.09 -15.62
CA LEU A 113 17.41 11.43 -16.19
C LEU A 113 16.36 12.35 -15.57
N PRO A 114 16.66 12.96 -14.42
CA PRO A 114 15.69 13.79 -13.70
C PRO A 114 15.56 15.21 -14.28
N ASP A 115 16.37 15.59 -15.29
CA ASP A 115 16.45 16.96 -15.79
C ASP A 115 15.10 17.54 -16.22
N TYR A 116 14.30 16.76 -16.95
CA TYR A 116 12.98 17.19 -17.37
C TYR A 116 11.99 17.26 -16.20
N TYR A 117 12.07 16.29 -15.28
CA TYR A 117 11.29 16.29 -14.04
C TYR A 117 11.61 17.54 -13.18
N ALA A 118 12.89 17.87 -13.02
CA ALA A 118 13.37 18.98 -12.20
C ALA A 118 13.19 20.35 -12.88
N ALA A 119 13.03 20.39 -14.22
CA ALA A 119 12.93 21.64 -14.97
C ALA A 119 11.70 22.44 -14.54
N THR A 120 11.88 23.75 -14.33
CA THR A 120 10.76 24.68 -14.10
C THR A 120 10.20 25.10 -15.47
N ILE A 121 9.13 24.44 -15.89
CA ILE A 121 8.41 24.74 -17.15
C ILE A 121 7.05 25.33 -16.76
N THR A 122 6.76 26.53 -17.29
CA THR A 122 5.43 27.13 -17.19
C THR A 122 4.53 26.48 -18.25
N GLY A 123 3.78 25.45 -17.89
CA GLY A 123 2.89 24.74 -18.80
C GLY A 123 2.79 23.24 -18.50
N ASP A 124 2.05 22.55 -19.35
CA ASP A 124 1.83 21.11 -19.28
C ASP A 124 3.11 20.34 -19.66
N LYS A 125 3.64 19.56 -18.73
CA LYS A 125 4.80 18.68 -18.92
C LYS A 125 4.45 17.32 -19.54
N THR A 126 3.19 17.04 -19.78
CA THR A 126 2.75 15.76 -20.33
C THR A 126 3.41 15.50 -21.68
N ILE A 127 4.07 14.38 -21.82
CA ILE A 127 4.57 13.89 -23.11
C ILE A 127 3.40 13.22 -23.83
N ASN A 128 3.13 13.67 -25.04
CA ASN A 128 1.98 13.19 -25.82
C ASN A 128 2.34 12.02 -26.75
N ASP A 129 3.63 11.94 -27.15
CA ASP A 129 4.13 10.92 -28.06
C ASP A 129 5.66 10.89 -28.04
N ILE A 130 6.26 9.77 -28.38
CA ILE A 130 7.71 9.56 -28.46
C ILE A 130 8.08 8.97 -29.82
N TYR A 131 8.85 9.72 -30.60
CA TYR A 131 9.33 9.29 -31.91
C TYR A 131 10.82 8.99 -31.89
N MET A 132 11.22 7.80 -32.37
CA MET A 132 12.62 7.37 -32.41
C MET A 132 13.23 7.59 -33.79
N TYR A 133 14.38 8.31 -33.84
CA TYR A 133 15.14 8.48 -35.07
C TYR A 133 16.66 8.44 -34.82
N GLY A 134 17.35 7.51 -35.46
CA GLY A 134 18.75 7.25 -35.19
C GLY A 134 19.01 6.92 -33.72
N LYS A 135 19.95 7.61 -33.07
CA LYS A 135 20.23 7.44 -31.64
C LYS A 135 19.39 8.37 -30.73
N PHE A 136 18.43 9.10 -31.29
CA PHE A 136 17.64 10.10 -30.56
C PHE A 136 16.19 9.65 -30.35
N ALA A 137 15.63 10.12 -29.26
CA ALA A 137 14.18 10.16 -29.01
C ALA A 137 13.68 11.60 -29.09
N TYR A 138 12.55 11.81 -29.74
CA TYR A 138 11.87 13.09 -29.87
C TYR A 138 10.57 13.01 -29.07
N LEU A 139 10.53 13.72 -27.94
CA LEU A 139 9.40 13.70 -27.00
C LEU A 139 8.51 14.90 -27.28
N CYS A 140 7.30 14.67 -27.72
CA CYS A 140 6.32 15.71 -28.05
C CYS A 140 5.57 16.15 -26.78
N TYR A 141 5.58 17.46 -26.47
CA TYR A 141 4.98 17.97 -25.23
C TYR A 141 4.14 19.25 -25.46
N GLY A 142 3.64 19.83 -24.38
CA GLY A 142 2.71 20.96 -24.41
C GLY A 142 3.21 22.23 -25.10
N LEU A 143 4.52 22.43 -25.29
CA LEU A 143 5.10 23.61 -25.90
C LEU A 143 6.04 23.33 -27.09
N GLY A 144 6.21 22.05 -27.50
CA GLY A 144 7.10 21.68 -28.59
C GLY A 144 7.63 20.25 -28.55
N ILE A 145 8.94 20.11 -28.81
CA ILE A 145 9.61 18.78 -28.90
C ILE A 145 10.94 18.83 -28.13
N ILE A 146 11.16 17.83 -27.27
CA ILE A 146 12.45 17.61 -26.59
C ILE A 146 13.20 16.53 -27.36
N LYS A 147 14.46 16.79 -27.71
CA LYS A 147 15.36 15.83 -28.35
C LYS A 147 16.31 15.25 -27.30
N LEU A 148 16.17 13.98 -27.05
CA LEU A 148 16.96 13.22 -26.10
C LEU A 148 17.97 12.30 -26.82
N ASN A 149 19.24 12.37 -26.48
CA ASN A 149 20.26 11.44 -26.96
C ASN A 149 20.21 10.16 -26.12
N MET A 150 19.67 9.11 -26.71
CA MET A 150 19.48 7.81 -26.03
C MET A 150 20.81 7.08 -25.76
N ALA A 151 21.86 7.36 -26.54
CA ALA A 151 23.16 6.71 -26.38
C ALA A 151 23.95 7.32 -25.21
N ASP A 152 23.96 8.64 -25.13
CA ASP A 152 24.72 9.39 -24.11
C ASP A 152 23.87 9.61 -22.83
N GLY A 153 22.54 9.56 -22.94
CA GLY A 153 21.62 9.77 -21.83
C GLY A 153 21.54 11.23 -21.38
N GLU A 154 21.29 12.12 -22.34
CA GLU A 154 21.20 13.57 -22.09
C GLU A 154 20.16 14.24 -23.01
N ILE A 155 19.53 15.30 -22.52
CA ILE A 155 18.68 16.16 -23.34
C ILE A 155 19.60 17.01 -24.23
N SER A 156 19.55 16.77 -25.55
CA SER A 156 20.41 17.49 -26.50
C SER A 156 19.86 18.86 -26.85
N ASP A 157 18.55 18.96 -27.11
CA ASP A 157 17.88 20.18 -27.57
C ASP A 157 16.41 20.21 -27.06
N THR A 158 15.85 21.41 -26.95
CA THR A 158 14.41 21.63 -26.73
C THR A 158 13.87 22.62 -27.75
N TYR A 159 13.07 22.14 -28.70
CA TYR A 159 12.44 22.94 -29.74
C TYR A 159 11.14 23.54 -29.24
N THR A 160 11.17 24.76 -28.75
CA THR A 160 10.02 25.47 -28.22
C THR A 160 9.21 26.12 -29.35
N LEU A 161 8.10 25.51 -29.73
CA LEU A 161 7.21 25.99 -30.80
C LEU A 161 6.11 26.92 -30.27
N GLY A 162 5.87 26.92 -28.95
CA GLY A 162 4.85 27.74 -28.28
C GLY A 162 3.43 27.21 -28.43
N PHE A 163 3.28 25.94 -28.84
CA PHE A 163 2.01 25.21 -28.90
C PHE A 163 2.21 23.72 -28.65
N LYS A 164 1.13 23.05 -28.33
CA LYS A 164 1.11 21.61 -28.04
C LYS A 164 1.40 20.81 -29.30
N VAL A 165 2.46 19.97 -29.25
CA VAL A 165 2.77 18.98 -30.28
C VAL A 165 2.19 17.64 -29.84
N ASN A 166 1.31 17.08 -30.65
CA ASN A 166 0.65 15.80 -30.35
C ASN A 166 1.53 14.62 -30.76
N TRP A 167 2.24 14.73 -31.90
CA TRP A 167 3.22 13.75 -32.36
C TRP A 167 4.17 14.37 -33.39
N CYS A 168 5.28 13.71 -33.70
CA CYS A 168 6.22 14.17 -34.71
C CYS A 168 6.77 13.01 -35.53
N GLU A 169 7.33 13.31 -36.69
CA GLU A 169 8.07 12.35 -37.52
C GLU A 169 9.21 13.06 -38.28
N ILE A 170 10.20 12.27 -38.69
CA ILE A 170 11.28 12.73 -39.58
C ILE A 170 11.21 11.95 -40.88
N ARG A 171 11.07 12.68 -41.99
CA ARG A 171 11.11 12.12 -43.34
C ARG A 171 11.76 13.10 -44.29
N ASP A 172 12.42 12.62 -45.33
CA ASP A 172 13.07 13.42 -46.36
C ASP A 172 13.98 14.53 -45.80
N ASN A 173 14.73 14.21 -44.75
CA ASN A 173 15.63 15.13 -44.02
C ASN A 173 14.91 16.37 -43.42
N GLN A 174 13.60 16.23 -43.12
CA GLN A 174 12.80 17.26 -42.49
C GLN A 174 12.08 16.66 -41.27
N ILE A 175 11.92 17.48 -40.23
CA ILE A 175 11.10 17.17 -39.05
C ILE A 175 9.72 17.81 -39.20
N TYR A 176 8.68 17.04 -38.93
CA TYR A 176 7.29 17.47 -38.93
C TYR A 176 6.74 17.41 -37.50
N ALA A 177 6.13 18.50 -37.06
CA ALA A 177 5.41 18.61 -35.80
C ALA A 177 3.91 18.74 -36.06
N TYR A 178 3.12 17.85 -35.46
CA TYR A 178 1.67 17.80 -35.67
C TYR A 178 0.94 18.26 -34.41
N SER A 179 0.11 19.30 -34.56
CA SER A 179 -0.73 19.83 -33.49
C SER A 179 -2.19 19.79 -33.92
N LYS A 180 -3.05 19.26 -33.04
CA LYS A 180 -4.51 19.25 -33.26
C LYS A 180 -5.08 20.67 -33.36
N GLU A 181 -4.45 21.61 -32.66
CA GLU A 181 -4.90 22.99 -32.55
C GLU A 181 -4.31 23.86 -33.66
N GLU A 182 -3.00 23.69 -33.92
CA GLU A 182 -2.25 24.58 -34.80
C GLU A 182 -2.00 23.99 -36.21
N GLY A 183 -2.26 22.70 -36.44
CA GLY A 183 -2.00 22.02 -37.71
C GLY A 183 -0.60 21.42 -37.79
N THR A 184 -0.05 21.29 -39.00
CA THR A 184 1.25 20.67 -39.27
C THR A 184 2.31 21.70 -39.57
N TYR A 185 3.41 21.66 -38.82
CA TYR A 185 4.61 22.49 -39.02
C TYR A 185 5.78 21.60 -39.46
N ARG A 186 6.71 22.21 -40.17
CA ARG A 186 7.91 21.54 -40.70
C ARG A 186 9.13 22.44 -40.66
N ALA A 187 10.31 21.83 -40.46
CA ALA A 187 11.61 22.46 -40.60
C ALA A 187 12.64 21.48 -41.17
N ALA A 188 13.68 21.96 -41.86
CA ALA A 188 14.76 21.12 -42.32
C ALA A 188 15.69 20.71 -41.14
N LEU A 189 16.17 19.46 -41.10
CA LEU A 189 17.10 19.04 -40.05
C LEU A 189 18.46 19.79 -40.09
N SER A 190 18.79 20.41 -41.21
CA SER A 190 19.96 21.26 -41.36
C SER A 190 19.81 22.68 -40.80
N ASP A 191 18.58 23.09 -40.50
CA ASP A 191 18.30 24.42 -39.97
C ASP A 191 18.58 24.47 -38.46
N ASN A 192 18.67 25.69 -37.92
CA ASN A 192 18.65 25.89 -36.47
C ASN A 192 17.23 25.67 -35.92
N LEU A 193 16.92 24.46 -35.49
CA LEU A 193 15.58 24.06 -34.99
C LEU A 193 15.19 24.74 -33.67
N LEU A 194 16.14 25.37 -32.97
CA LEU A 194 15.86 26.22 -31.80
C LEU A 194 15.19 27.54 -32.17
N ASP A 195 15.40 28.01 -33.41
CA ASP A 195 14.73 29.20 -33.94
C ASP A 195 13.35 28.85 -34.48
N ARG A 196 12.30 29.24 -33.76
CA ARG A 196 10.91 29.04 -34.17
C ARG A 196 10.58 29.54 -35.59
N ASN A 197 11.28 30.58 -36.08
CA ASN A 197 11.05 31.12 -37.43
C ASN A 197 11.48 30.16 -38.55
N ARG A 198 12.23 29.14 -38.23
CA ARG A 198 12.59 28.05 -39.17
C ARG A 198 11.47 27.03 -39.37
N TRP A 199 10.47 27.04 -38.49
CA TRP A 199 9.33 26.17 -38.57
C TRP A 199 8.18 26.85 -39.34
N SER A 200 7.78 26.24 -40.46
CA SER A 200 6.72 26.77 -41.32
C SER A 200 5.48 25.87 -41.25
N LYS A 201 4.30 26.50 -41.20
CA LYS A 201 3.04 25.79 -41.29
C LYS A 201 2.83 25.26 -42.70
N VAL A 202 2.59 23.95 -42.85
CA VAL A 202 2.49 23.29 -44.17
C VAL A 202 1.17 22.55 -44.37
N GLY A 203 0.32 22.47 -43.37
CA GLY A 203 -0.98 21.81 -43.52
C GLY A 203 -1.82 21.75 -42.24
N THR A 204 -2.91 21.06 -42.34
CA THR A 204 -3.78 20.73 -41.20
C THR A 204 -3.23 19.52 -40.45
N TYR A 205 -3.76 19.25 -39.25
CA TYR A 205 -3.41 18.08 -38.44
C TYR A 205 -3.75 16.78 -39.17
N THR A 206 -2.84 15.82 -39.11
CA THR A 206 -3.03 14.46 -39.57
C THR A 206 -2.69 13.51 -38.41
N ALA A 207 -3.53 12.54 -38.12
CA ALA A 207 -3.25 11.55 -37.08
C ALA A 207 -2.11 10.61 -37.48
N PRO A 208 -1.29 10.12 -36.52
CA PRO A 208 -0.23 9.18 -36.83
C PRO A 208 -0.82 7.84 -37.35
N LYS A 209 -0.09 7.19 -38.25
CA LYS A 209 -0.38 5.80 -38.59
C LYS A 209 0.08 4.91 -37.45
N LYS A 210 -0.86 4.23 -36.81
CA LYS A 210 -0.53 3.25 -35.79
C LYS A 210 -0.01 1.96 -36.44
N GLU A 211 1.07 1.42 -35.91
CA GLU A 211 1.56 0.09 -36.24
C GLU A 211 0.55 -0.97 -35.76
N ASP A 212 0.30 -1.99 -36.56
CA ASP A 212 -0.54 -3.10 -36.15
C ASP A 212 0.25 -4.06 -35.24
N LYS A 213 -0.01 -3.99 -33.95
CA LYS A 213 0.57 -4.86 -32.91
C LYS A 213 -0.41 -5.93 -32.41
N SER A 214 -1.46 -6.26 -33.19
CA SER A 214 -2.55 -7.16 -32.76
C SER A 214 -2.07 -8.56 -32.38
N GLU A 215 -1.12 -9.14 -33.12
CA GLU A 215 -0.56 -10.46 -32.82
C GLU A 215 0.30 -10.45 -31.55
N LEU A 216 1.07 -9.38 -31.34
CA LEU A 216 1.82 -9.19 -30.09
C LEU A 216 0.87 -8.98 -28.91
N MET A 217 -0.18 -8.22 -29.10
CA MET A 217 -1.21 -8.00 -28.08
C MET A 217 -1.86 -9.32 -27.65
N LYS A 218 -2.20 -10.20 -28.60
CA LYS A 218 -2.74 -11.54 -28.28
C LYS A 218 -1.75 -12.37 -27.46
N LEU A 219 -0.46 -12.34 -27.84
CA LEU A 219 0.57 -13.08 -27.12
C LEU A 219 0.68 -12.55 -25.68
N VAL A 220 0.91 -11.26 -25.49
CA VAL A 220 1.18 -10.69 -24.15
C VAL A 220 -0.04 -10.73 -23.24
N SER A 221 -1.26 -10.66 -23.80
CA SER A 221 -2.51 -10.80 -23.03
C SER A 221 -2.73 -12.21 -22.47
N SER A 222 -2.00 -13.21 -22.99
CA SER A 222 -2.03 -14.58 -22.48
C SER A 222 -0.98 -14.88 -21.41
N LEU A 223 -0.05 -13.94 -21.18
CA LEU A 223 1.02 -14.11 -20.21
C LEU A 223 0.52 -13.83 -18.79
N LEU A 224 1.14 -14.49 -17.82
CA LEU A 224 0.82 -14.36 -16.39
C LEU A 224 2.07 -13.91 -15.63
N PRO A 225 2.39 -12.60 -15.62
CA PRO A 225 3.54 -12.08 -14.86
C PRO A 225 3.41 -12.24 -13.35
N GLY A 226 2.22 -12.56 -12.85
CA GLY A 226 1.90 -12.62 -11.43
C GLY A 226 1.37 -11.28 -10.91
N GLY A 227 1.25 -11.18 -9.58
CA GLY A 227 0.76 -9.95 -8.93
C GLY A 227 -0.77 -9.88 -8.79
N PRO A 228 -1.28 -8.80 -8.20
CA PRO A 228 -2.70 -8.51 -8.10
C PRO A 228 -3.29 -8.16 -9.48
N LYS A 229 -4.63 -8.11 -9.58
CA LYS A 229 -5.31 -7.68 -10.80
C LYS A 229 -5.21 -6.17 -11.01
N TYR A 230 -5.40 -5.39 -9.92
CA TYR A 230 -5.35 -3.92 -9.94
C TYR A 230 -4.42 -3.37 -8.87
N ASN A 231 -3.87 -2.17 -9.08
CA ASN A 231 -3.01 -1.44 -8.14
C ASN A 231 -3.81 -0.57 -7.14
N HIS A 232 -5.01 -1.00 -6.76
CA HIS A 232 -5.90 -0.29 -5.86
C HIS A 232 -6.01 -1.02 -4.53
N PHE A 233 -5.62 -0.36 -3.42
CA PHE A 233 -5.52 -0.95 -2.09
C PHE A 233 -6.10 -0.02 -1.02
N TRP A 234 -7.35 0.40 -1.21
CA TRP A 234 -8.05 1.30 -0.31
C TRP A 234 -8.26 0.72 1.08
N TYR A 235 -8.55 -0.57 1.15
CA TYR A 235 -8.75 -1.30 2.38
C TYR A 235 -8.00 -2.62 2.35
N MET A 236 -7.37 -2.94 3.48
CA MET A 236 -6.65 -4.20 3.67
C MET A 236 -6.90 -4.76 5.07
N LYS A 237 -7.02 -6.07 5.17
CA LYS A 237 -7.09 -6.82 6.42
C LYS A 237 -6.19 -8.05 6.35
N PHE A 238 -5.28 -8.20 7.31
CA PHE A 238 -4.46 -9.39 7.45
C PHE A 238 -5.08 -10.30 8.53
N ILE A 239 -5.52 -11.48 8.15
CA ILE A 239 -6.13 -12.49 9.01
C ILE A 239 -5.96 -13.87 8.35
N HIS A 240 -6.01 -14.95 9.13
CA HIS A 240 -5.84 -16.33 8.63
C HIS A 240 -4.55 -16.53 7.81
N ASN A 241 -3.50 -15.80 8.13
CA ASN A 241 -2.23 -15.80 7.40
C ASN A 241 -2.35 -15.36 5.92
N GLN A 242 -3.36 -14.58 5.60
CA GLN A 242 -3.65 -14.03 4.28
C GLN A 242 -3.93 -12.54 4.36
N LEU A 243 -3.56 -11.81 3.30
CA LEU A 243 -3.90 -10.40 3.14
C LEU A 243 -5.10 -10.28 2.20
N TYR A 244 -6.23 -9.86 2.73
CA TYR A 244 -7.44 -9.54 1.96
C TYR A 244 -7.43 -8.06 1.61
N THR A 245 -7.69 -7.74 0.32
CA THR A 245 -7.64 -6.36 -0.17
C THR A 245 -8.82 -6.03 -1.06
N CYS A 246 -9.24 -4.77 -1.05
CA CYS A 246 -10.19 -4.24 -2.03
C CYS A 246 -9.83 -2.82 -2.45
N GLY A 247 -10.28 -2.44 -3.64
CA GLY A 247 -9.86 -1.22 -4.32
C GLY A 247 -10.51 0.07 -3.84
N GLY A 248 -11.74 0.00 -3.33
CA GLY A 248 -12.49 1.07 -2.73
C GLY A 248 -12.49 2.40 -3.45
N ALA A 249 -12.27 3.44 -2.69
CA ALA A 249 -12.30 4.86 -2.99
C ALA A 249 -13.71 5.48 -2.97
N PHE A 250 -14.57 4.94 -2.13
CA PHE A 250 -15.85 5.60 -1.86
C PHE A 250 -15.64 6.71 -0.84
N LEU A 251 -15.65 7.94 -1.33
CA LEU A 251 -15.75 9.13 -0.50
C LEU A 251 -17.23 9.50 -0.34
N SER A 252 -17.59 10.09 0.80
CA SER A 252 -18.97 10.56 1.02
C SER A 252 -19.36 11.58 -0.04
N GLY A 253 -20.57 11.44 -0.55
CA GLY A 253 -21.02 12.17 -1.72
C GLY A 253 -20.78 11.37 -3.01
N ILE A 254 -21.00 11.98 -4.14
CA ILE A 254 -20.79 11.35 -5.44
C ILE A 254 -19.31 11.43 -5.78
N SER A 255 -18.55 10.36 -5.56
CA SER A 255 -17.21 10.26 -6.11
C SER A 255 -17.29 10.07 -7.61
N LEU A 256 -16.49 10.84 -8.35
CA LEU A 256 -16.33 10.69 -9.80
C LEU A 256 -15.28 9.60 -10.14
N ASP A 257 -14.46 9.20 -9.19
CA ASP A 257 -13.44 8.18 -9.37
C ASP A 257 -14.04 6.81 -9.06
N THR A 258 -14.57 6.16 -10.09
CA THR A 258 -15.08 4.80 -9.96
C THR A 258 -13.94 3.80 -10.15
N ARG A 259 -13.68 2.96 -9.14
CA ARG A 259 -12.71 1.86 -9.24
C ARG A 259 -13.44 0.54 -9.47
N PRO A 260 -12.90 -0.35 -10.34
CA PRO A 260 -13.48 -1.68 -10.54
C PRO A 260 -13.63 -2.42 -9.22
N GLY A 261 -14.78 -3.07 -9.03
CA GLY A 261 -15.02 -3.92 -7.86
C GLY A 261 -14.15 -5.17 -7.95
N THR A 262 -13.34 -5.41 -6.92
CA THR A 262 -12.43 -6.54 -6.89
C THR A 262 -12.03 -6.84 -5.45
N ILE A 263 -12.02 -8.13 -5.10
CA ILE A 263 -11.36 -8.64 -3.90
C ILE A 263 -10.14 -9.41 -4.37
N GLN A 264 -8.98 -9.07 -3.83
CA GLN A 264 -7.70 -9.67 -4.16
C GLN A 264 -7.07 -10.20 -2.86
N VAL A 265 -6.74 -11.47 -2.83
CA VAL A 265 -6.22 -12.15 -1.64
C VAL A 265 -4.81 -12.64 -1.89
N LEU A 266 -3.86 -12.18 -1.07
CA LEU A 266 -2.49 -12.64 -1.09
C LEU A 266 -2.31 -13.72 -0.01
N ASN A 267 -1.90 -14.91 -0.44
CA ASN A 267 -1.48 -16.00 0.43
C ASN A 267 -0.03 -16.38 0.07
N GLN A 268 0.90 -16.08 0.96
CA GLN A 268 2.35 -16.13 0.71
C GLN A 268 2.73 -15.26 -0.50
N ASP A 269 3.04 -15.85 -1.66
CA ASP A 269 3.37 -15.14 -2.90
C ASP A 269 2.28 -15.29 -3.98
N ASN A 270 1.16 -15.94 -3.66
CA ASN A 270 0.12 -16.23 -4.63
C ASN A 270 -1.08 -15.31 -4.45
N TRP A 271 -1.50 -14.70 -5.55
CA TRP A 271 -2.70 -13.89 -5.60
C TRP A 271 -3.90 -14.70 -6.09
N THR A 272 -5.00 -14.62 -5.36
CA THR A 272 -6.31 -15.14 -5.74
C THR A 272 -7.24 -13.96 -5.97
N ILE A 273 -7.85 -13.90 -7.15
CA ILE A 273 -8.84 -12.89 -7.48
C ILE A 273 -10.21 -13.53 -7.34
N TYR A 274 -11.08 -12.93 -6.52
CA TYR A 274 -12.45 -13.39 -6.36
C TYR A 274 -13.27 -13.07 -7.60
N GLN A 275 -14.38 -13.76 -7.77
CA GLN A 275 -15.29 -13.53 -8.87
C GLN A 275 -15.69 -12.05 -8.93
N ASP A 276 -15.45 -11.39 -10.07
CA ASP A 276 -15.71 -9.97 -10.28
C ASP A 276 -16.60 -9.66 -11.49
N ASP A 277 -16.94 -10.66 -12.29
CA ASP A 277 -17.90 -10.58 -13.41
C ASP A 277 -19.36 -10.77 -12.94
N ILE A 278 -19.71 -10.15 -11.80
CA ILE A 278 -20.97 -10.40 -11.09
C ILE A 278 -22.11 -9.46 -11.48
N ARG A 279 -21.87 -8.47 -12.34
CA ARG A 279 -22.89 -7.53 -12.81
C ARG A 279 -24.11 -8.24 -13.45
N ASN A 280 -23.86 -9.28 -14.24
CA ASN A 280 -24.93 -10.04 -14.90
C ASN A 280 -25.78 -10.84 -13.90
N THR A 281 -25.22 -11.19 -12.75
CA THR A 281 -25.91 -11.91 -11.67
C THR A 281 -26.71 -10.95 -10.79
N THR A 282 -26.12 -9.80 -10.45
CA THR A 282 -26.71 -8.84 -9.50
C THR A 282 -27.62 -7.81 -10.16
N GLY A 283 -27.39 -7.52 -11.46
CA GLY A 283 -28.03 -6.41 -12.16
C GLY A 283 -27.43 -5.04 -11.87
N TYR A 284 -26.46 -4.94 -10.94
CA TYR A 284 -25.84 -3.70 -10.50
C TYR A 284 -24.37 -3.61 -10.91
N GLN A 285 -23.83 -2.41 -10.98
CA GLN A 285 -22.40 -2.18 -11.18
C GLN A 285 -21.63 -2.71 -9.96
N TYR A 286 -20.64 -3.56 -10.19
CA TYR A 286 -19.71 -4.00 -9.17
C TYR A 286 -18.49 -3.07 -9.20
N GLN A 287 -18.49 -2.09 -8.29
CA GLN A 287 -17.48 -1.04 -8.23
C GLN A 287 -17.39 -0.45 -6.82
N ASP A 288 -16.29 0.22 -6.53
CA ASP A 288 -16.04 0.92 -5.27
C ASP A 288 -16.30 0.05 -4.02
N ILE A 289 -15.71 -1.15 -4.04
CA ILE A 289 -15.71 -2.04 -2.88
C ILE A 289 -14.69 -1.48 -1.87
N ASN A 290 -15.18 -0.97 -0.77
CA ASN A 290 -14.42 -0.21 0.21
C ASN A 290 -14.15 -0.94 1.53
N CYS A 291 -14.72 -2.12 1.71
CA CYS A 291 -14.42 -2.99 2.86
C CYS A 291 -14.51 -4.45 2.43
N VAL A 292 -13.61 -5.26 2.93
CA VAL A 292 -13.60 -6.72 2.82
C VAL A 292 -13.40 -7.31 4.21
N GLU A 293 -14.29 -8.22 4.60
CA GLU A 293 -14.33 -8.79 5.93
C GLU A 293 -14.44 -10.32 5.85
N PRO A 294 -13.33 -11.05 6.04
CA PRO A 294 -13.35 -12.50 6.19
C PRO A 294 -14.06 -12.91 7.50
N ASP A 295 -14.77 -14.00 7.47
CA ASP A 295 -15.28 -14.63 8.68
C ASP A 295 -14.10 -15.04 9.58
N ILE A 296 -14.20 -14.71 10.87
CA ILE A 296 -13.12 -14.97 11.82
C ILE A 296 -12.83 -16.47 12.01
N HIS A 297 -13.80 -17.34 11.71
CA HIS A 297 -13.71 -18.78 11.88
C HIS A 297 -13.50 -19.55 10.56
N ASP A 298 -13.84 -18.92 9.41
CA ASP A 298 -13.73 -19.57 8.09
C ASP A 298 -13.07 -18.63 7.06
N PRO A 299 -11.82 -18.86 6.69
CA PRO A 299 -11.11 -18.03 5.71
C PRO A 299 -11.71 -18.08 4.30
N ASN A 300 -12.58 -19.08 4.00
CA ASN A 300 -13.22 -19.22 2.70
C ASN A 300 -14.56 -18.47 2.62
N HIS A 301 -15.09 -18.04 3.76
CA HIS A 301 -16.31 -17.25 3.86
C HIS A 301 -15.95 -15.77 4.04
N VAL A 302 -16.30 -14.94 3.07
CA VAL A 302 -15.85 -13.53 3.01
C VAL A 302 -17.00 -12.62 2.63
N PHE A 303 -17.18 -11.56 3.39
CA PHE A 303 -18.08 -10.48 3.05
C PHE A 303 -17.31 -9.30 2.43
N ALA A 304 -17.96 -8.60 1.51
CA ALA A 304 -17.44 -7.35 0.95
C ALA A 304 -18.58 -6.35 0.80
N SER A 305 -18.25 -5.09 0.90
CA SER A 305 -19.25 -4.04 0.84
C SER A 305 -18.77 -2.82 0.07
N GLY A 306 -19.73 -2.04 -0.41
CA GLY A 306 -19.44 -0.86 -1.22
C GLY A 306 -20.69 -0.02 -1.49
N ARG A 307 -20.67 0.63 -2.65
CA ARG A 307 -21.70 1.60 -3.05
C ARG A 307 -23.08 0.97 -3.32
N THR A 308 -23.11 -0.30 -3.68
CA THR A 308 -24.36 -0.97 -4.13
C THR A 308 -24.82 -2.10 -3.22
N GLY A 309 -24.31 -2.14 -1.99
CA GLY A 309 -24.76 -3.09 -0.96
C GLY A 309 -23.67 -4.01 -0.42
N LEU A 310 -24.10 -5.17 0.04
CA LEU A 310 -23.27 -6.19 0.66
C LEU A 310 -23.21 -7.44 -0.21
N TYR A 311 -22.02 -8.00 -0.33
CA TYR A 311 -21.71 -9.18 -1.12
C TYR A 311 -21.14 -10.26 -0.21
N GLU A 312 -21.56 -11.50 -0.41
CA GLU A 312 -21.11 -12.67 0.34
C GLU A 312 -20.48 -13.67 -0.64
N PHE A 313 -19.27 -14.12 -0.29
CA PHE A 313 -18.49 -15.05 -1.11
C PHE A 313 -18.14 -16.30 -0.31
N THR A 314 -18.19 -17.44 -0.99
CA THR A 314 -17.64 -18.71 -0.47
C THR A 314 -16.65 -19.24 -1.51
N ASP A 315 -15.45 -19.62 -1.07
CA ASP A 315 -14.37 -20.07 -1.96
C ASP A 315 -14.10 -19.11 -3.15
N GLY A 316 -14.20 -17.80 -2.88
CA GLY A 316 -14.01 -16.75 -3.87
C GLY A 316 -15.11 -16.60 -4.91
N LYS A 317 -16.26 -17.29 -4.76
CA LYS A 317 -17.44 -17.19 -5.61
C LYS A 317 -18.56 -16.47 -4.91
N LEU A 318 -19.27 -15.60 -5.63
CA LEU A 318 -20.45 -14.91 -5.10
C LEU A 318 -21.54 -15.93 -4.77
N THR A 319 -21.97 -15.95 -3.51
CA THR A 319 -23.07 -16.83 -3.03
C THR A 319 -24.35 -16.05 -2.77
N HIS A 320 -24.23 -14.85 -2.17
CA HIS A 320 -25.39 -13.98 -1.92
C HIS A 320 -25.03 -12.52 -2.21
N TYR A 321 -26.05 -11.75 -2.54
CA TYR A 321 -25.97 -10.31 -2.72
C TYR A 321 -27.17 -9.65 -2.02
N TYR A 322 -26.88 -8.70 -1.12
CA TYR A 322 -27.88 -8.02 -0.31
C TYR A 322 -27.97 -6.55 -0.70
N ASN A 323 -29.17 -6.10 -1.01
CA ASN A 323 -29.48 -4.70 -1.30
C ASN A 323 -30.84 -4.30 -0.70
N LYS A 324 -31.34 -3.13 -1.07
CA LYS A 324 -32.64 -2.63 -0.59
C LYS A 324 -33.86 -3.45 -1.02
N ASP A 325 -33.77 -4.24 -2.11
CA ASP A 325 -34.89 -4.97 -2.70
C ASP A 325 -35.07 -6.37 -2.11
N ASN A 326 -34.01 -6.92 -1.54
CA ASN A 326 -33.99 -8.30 -1.02
C ASN A 326 -33.52 -8.42 0.44
N SER A 327 -33.27 -7.29 1.10
CA SER A 327 -32.82 -7.25 2.50
C SER A 327 -33.38 -6.04 3.24
N ILE A 328 -32.94 -5.86 4.50
CA ILE A 328 -33.31 -4.69 5.31
C ILE A 328 -32.40 -3.48 5.07
N LEU A 329 -31.38 -3.58 4.19
CA LEU A 329 -30.53 -2.48 3.83
C LEU A 329 -31.34 -1.35 3.16
N GLU A 330 -30.93 -0.12 3.36
CA GLU A 330 -31.67 1.06 2.86
C GLU A 330 -30.83 1.81 1.81
N ALA A 331 -31.54 2.37 0.81
CA ALA A 331 -30.93 3.25 -0.17
C ALA A 331 -30.49 4.56 0.47
N ALA A 332 -29.42 5.13 -0.04
CA ALA A 332 -28.85 6.38 0.48
C ALA A 332 -29.77 7.57 0.25
N VAL A 333 -29.98 8.35 1.32
CA VAL A 333 -30.79 9.57 1.33
C VAL A 333 -29.92 10.78 1.68
N ASP A 334 -30.07 11.86 0.92
CA ASP A 334 -29.50 13.15 1.23
C ASP A 334 -30.61 14.21 1.27
N ARG A 335 -30.69 14.94 2.36
CA ARG A 335 -31.68 16.02 2.59
C ARG A 335 -33.11 15.60 2.23
N GLY A 336 -33.49 14.39 2.62
CA GLY A 336 -34.83 13.82 2.39
C GLY A 336 -35.08 13.30 0.97
N THR A 337 -34.07 13.29 0.10
CA THR A 337 -34.17 12.79 -1.26
C THR A 337 -33.30 11.55 -1.40
N VAL A 338 -33.84 10.45 -1.96
CA VAL A 338 -33.07 9.28 -2.33
C VAL A 338 -32.10 9.69 -3.45
N LEU A 339 -30.79 9.52 -3.23
CA LEU A 339 -29.76 9.92 -4.18
C LEU A 339 -29.85 9.12 -5.49
N ASP A 340 -29.87 7.81 -5.36
CA ASP A 340 -30.08 6.84 -6.41
C ASP A 340 -30.62 5.56 -5.76
N ASN A 341 -31.68 4.98 -6.30
CA ASN A 341 -32.21 3.72 -5.79
C ASN A 341 -31.22 2.57 -5.78
N ASN A 342 -30.14 2.67 -6.55
CA ASN A 342 -29.08 1.66 -6.62
C ASN A 342 -27.98 1.88 -5.57
N TYR A 343 -27.95 3.06 -4.90
CA TYR A 343 -26.94 3.36 -3.89
C TYR A 343 -27.43 2.86 -2.52
N VAL A 344 -26.82 1.76 -2.10
CA VAL A 344 -26.94 1.18 -0.78
C VAL A 344 -25.56 1.22 -0.16
N LEU A 345 -25.30 2.25 0.64
CA LEU A 345 -23.93 2.58 1.07
C LEU A 345 -23.55 1.80 2.32
N VAL A 346 -22.89 0.66 2.12
CA VAL A 346 -22.31 -0.12 3.21
C VAL A 346 -20.82 0.20 3.29
N HIS A 347 -20.44 1.03 4.27
CA HIS A 347 -19.07 1.54 4.37
C HIS A 347 -18.13 0.69 5.19
N SER A 348 -18.62 -0.06 6.16
CA SER A 348 -17.75 -0.83 7.04
C SER A 348 -18.43 -2.10 7.52
N LEU A 349 -17.63 -3.12 7.70
CA LEU A 349 -18.00 -4.46 8.17
C LEU A 349 -17.06 -4.88 9.31
N LEU A 350 -17.56 -5.72 10.21
CA LEU A 350 -16.76 -6.35 11.26
C LEU A 350 -17.35 -7.70 11.66
N SER A 351 -16.62 -8.79 11.46
CA SER A 351 -16.90 -10.10 12.02
C SER A 351 -16.39 -10.18 13.46
N ASP A 352 -17.23 -10.60 14.40
CA ASP A 352 -16.82 -10.78 15.79
C ASP A 352 -16.68 -12.26 16.19
N GLU A 353 -16.07 -12.50 17.36
CA GLU A 353 -15.78 -13.85 17.87
C GLU A 353 -17.05 -14.67 18.14
N SER A 354 -18.22 -14.05 18.19
CA SER A 354 -19.52 -14.74 18.38
C SER A 354 -20.14 -15.22 17.06
N GLY A 355 -19.46 -14.96 15.91
CA GLY A 355 -19.94 -15.28 14.57
C GLY A 355 -20.98 -14.29 14.05
N LYS A 356 -21.05 -13.08 14.60
CA LYS A 356 -21.86 -12.00 14.08
C LYS A 356 -21.08 -11.15 13.10
N LEU A 357 -21.73 -10.74 12.01
CA LEU A 357 -21.23 -9.69 11.13
C LEU A 357 -21.96 -8.38 11.47
N TRP A 358 -21.22 -7.37 11.88
CA TRP A 358 -21.69 -6.01 12.06
C TRP A 358 -21.55 -5.22 10.76
N ILE A 359 -22.57 -4.43 10.42
CA ILE A 359 -22.72 -3.75 9.14
C ILE A 359 -23.11 -2.29 9.39
N LEU A 360 -22.39 -1.34 8.78
CA LEU A 360 -22.75 0.08 8.82
C LEU A 360 -23.34 0.51 7.48
N ASN A 361 -24.65 0.81 7.46
CA ASN A 361 -25.38 1.36 6.32
C ASN A 361 -25.46 2.88 6.43
N SER A 362 -24.57 3.59 5.72
CA SER A 362 -24.51 5.05 5.72
C SER A 362 -25.64 5.68 4.94
N GLN A 363 -26.05 6.90 5.33
CA GLN A 363 -27.17 7.65 4.75
C GLN A 363 -28.52 6.88 4.74
N ALA A 364 -28.63 5.87 5.59
CA ALA A 364 -29.87 5.13 5.78
C ALA A 364 -30.91 5.96 6.56
N THR A 365 -32.18 5.76 6.30
CA THR A 365 -33.27 6.49 6.97
C THR A 365 -33.44 6.06 8.43
N HIS A 366 -33.35 4.76 8.70
CA HIS A 366 -33.54 4.17 10.02
C HIS A 366 -32.50 3.13 10.41
N ARG A 367 -31.98 2.36 9.46
CA ARG A 367 -31.21 1.14 9.70
C ARG A 367 -29.73 1.34 9.47
N SER A 368 -29.11 2.12 10.36
CA SER A 368 -27.69 2.51 10.24
C SER A 368 -26.73 1.46 10.75
N ILE A 369 -27.07 0.78 11.85
CA ILE A 369 -26.31 -0.30 12.45
C ILE A 369 -27.13 -1.57 12.30
N ILE A 370 -26.53 -2.58 11.69
CA ILE A 370 -27.17 -3.86 11.43
C ILE A 370 -26.24 -4.98 11.90
N GLU A 371 -26.78 -6.00 12.54
CA GLU A 371 -26.09 -7.26 12.79
C GLU A 371 -26.65 -8.36 11.89
N MET A 372 -25.78 -9.22 11.39
CA MET A 372 -26.15 -10.46 10.73
C MET A 372 -25.67 -11.65 11.54
N LYS A 373 -26.57 -12.57 11.84
CA LYS A 373 -26.27 -13.84 12.47
C LYS A 373 -27.16 -14.93 11.88
N ASP A 374 -26.60 -16.08 11.59
CA ASP A 374 -27.33 -17.22 11.00
C ASP A 374 -28.21 -16.81 9.77
N ASN A 375 -27.66 -15.95 8.91
CA ASN A 375 -28.30 -15.35 7.74
C ASN A 375 -29.53 -14.45 8.07
N GLN A 376 -29.70 -14.07 9.33
CA GLN A 376 -30.74 -13.14 9.74
C GLN A 376 -30.14 -11.75 9.99
N LEU A 377 -30.72 -10.74 9.35
CA LEU A 377 -30.34 -9.35 9.51
C LEU A 377 -31.26 -8.69 10.56
N ILE A 378 -30.67 -8.08 11.57
CA ILE A 378 -31.35 -7.35 12.63
C ILE A 378 -30.85 -5.92 12.63
N ALA A 379 -31.77 -4.95 12.54
CA ALA A 379 -31.43 -3.53 12.57
C ALA A 379 -31.55 -2.96 13.98
N HIS A 380 -30.62 -2.06 14.31
CA HIS A 380 -30.62 -1.23 15.51
C HIS A 380 -30.94 0.21 15.10
N ASP A 381 -32.19 0.68 15.39
CA ASP A 381 -32.62 2.01 15.00
C ASP A 381 -32.11 3.05 16.01
N GLN A 382 -31.06 3.75 15.63
CA GLN A 382 -30.35 4.71 16.49
C GLN A 382 -30.71 6.15 16.10
N LYS A 383 -31.71 6.73 16.77
CA LYS A 383 -32.21 8.12 16.53
C LYS A 383 -31.11 9.16 16.60
N THR A 384 -30.09 8.96 17.43
CA THR A 384 -28.91 9.85 17.54
C THR A 384 -28.15 9.94 16.22
N LEU A 385 -28.04 8.84 15.48
CA LEU A 385 -27.36 8.81 14.17
C LEU A 385 -28.25 9.40 13.06
N ASN A 386 -29.57 9.38 13.21
CA ASN A 386 -30.55 9.74 12.20
C ASN A 386 -31.18 11.11 12.46
N ALA A 387 -30.52 12.00 13.19
CA ALA A 387 -31.06 13.27 13.66
C ALA A 387 -31.60 14.21 12.54
N ASN A 388 -31.06 14.08 11.33
CA ASN A 388 -31.47 14.86 10.15
C ASN A 388 -32.41 14.11 9.21
N GLY A 389 -33.04 13.01 9.68
CA GLY A 389 -33.88 12.14 8.86
C GLY A 389 -33.13 11.12 8.00
N TYR A 390 -31.83 11.06 8.15
CA TYR A 390 -30.93 10.03 7.60
C TYR A 390 -29.65 9.94 8.43
N SER A 391 -28.96 8.81 8.34
CA SER A 391 -27.75 8.57 9.13
C SER A 391 -26.51 9.30 8.57
N LEU A 392 -25.43 9.24 9.34
CA LEU A 392 -24.13 9.80 8.95
C LEU A 392 -23.69 9.28 7.56
N SER A 393 -22.98 10.11 6.81
CA SER A 393 -22.75 9.89 5.37
C SER A 393 -21.56 8.99 5.02
N ALA A 394 -20.61 8.83 5.95
CA ALA A 394 -19.40 8.05 5.70
C ALA A 394 -18.92 7.34 6.98
N MET A 395 -19.74 6.42 7.47
CA MET A 395 -19.46 5.65 8.70
C MET A 395 -18.42 4.57 8.40
N THR A 396 -17.16 4.80 8.77
CA THR A 396 -16.02 3.93 8.44
C THR A 396 -15.18 3.56 9.66
N GLY A 397 -14.24 2.62 9.50
CA GLY A 397 -13.29 2.23 10.54
C GLY A 397 -13.92 1.44 11.68
N LEU A 398 -15.00 0.68 11.42
CA LEU A 398 -15.68 -0.13 12.45
C LEU A 398 -14.70 -1.08 13.12
N MET A 399 -14.64 -0.99 14.45
CA MET A 399 -13.82 -1.85 15.29
C MET A 399 -14.54 -2.17 16.61
N LYS A 400 -14.16 -3.27 17.24
CA LYS A 400 -14.61 -3.67 18.57
C LYS A 400 -13.47 -3.48 19.55
N ASP A 401 -13.72 -2.76 20.64
CA ASP A 401 -12.74 -2.63 21.71
C ASP A 401 -12.78 -3.83 22.67
N ARG A 402 -11.80 -3.91 23.58
CA ARG A 402 -11.73 -4.99 24.57
C ARG A 402 -12.93 -5.06 25.52
N GLN A 403 -13.74 -4.00 25.62
CA GLN A 403 -14.94 -4.00 26.45
C GLN A 403 -16.18 -4.44 25.66
N GLY A 404 -16.03 -4.86 24.40
CA GLY A 404 -17.10 -5.31 23.55
C GLY A 404 -17.91 -4.19 22.87
N ARG A 405 -17.48 -2.94 22.99
CA ARG A 405 -18.13 -1.79 22.35
C ARG A 405 -17.66 -1.65 20.92
N LEU A 406 -18.55 -1.20 20.06
CA LEU A 406 -18.24 -0.93 18.66
C LEU A 406 -17.93 0.56 18.48
N TRP A 407 -16.80 0.85 17.87
CA TRP A 407 -16.35 2.18 17.55
C TRP A 407 -16.22 2.37 16.05
N PHE A 408 -16.62 3.53 15.57
CA PHE A 408 -16.43 3.95 14.18
C PHE A 408 -16.39 5.47 14.08
N VAL A 409 -16.01 5.98 12.91
CA VAL A 409 -15.96 7.43 12.66
C VAL A 409 -16.83 7.80 11.48
N ASN A 410 -17.23 9.08 11.40
CA ASN A 410 -17.83 9.66 10.21
C ASN A 410 -16.82 10.54 9.50
N ASP A 411 -16.28 10.05 8.39
CA ASP A 411 -15.29 10.75 7.55
C ASP A 411 -15.98 11.72 6.59
N ASN A 412 -16.58 12.77 7.17
CA ASN A 412 -17.34 13.78 6.41
C ASN A 412 -17.09 15.17 6.97
N HIS A 413 -16.83 16.15 6.09
CA HIS A 413 -16.48 17.51 6.48
C HIS A 413 -17.62 18.31 7.14
N GLU A 414 -18.87 18.00 6.81
CA GLU A 414 -20.03 18.67 7.43
C GLU A 414 -20.25 18.21 8.87
N THR A 415 -20.11 16.92 9.10
CA THR A 415 -20.40 16.27 10.38
C THR A 415 -19.33 15.27 10.80
N PRO A 416 -18.05 15.69 10.95
CA PRO A 416 -17.03 14.76 11.46
C PRO A 416 -17.43 14.30 12.86
N ALA A 417 -17.39 13.00 13.10
CA ALA A 417 -17.82 12.43 14.37
C ALA A 417 -17.06 11.16 14.74
N ILE A 418 -16.98 10.90 16.04
CA ILE A 418 -16.56 9.62 16.62
C ILE A 418 -17.79 9.01 17.29
N VAL A 419 -18.04 7.76 17.01
CA VAL A 419 -19.24 7.08 17.50
C VAL A 419 -18.86 5.83 18.28
N CYS A 420 -19.46 5.68 19.45
CA CYS A 420 -19.47 4.46 20.26
C CYS A 420 -20.88 3.87 20.29
N TYR A 421 -21.02 2.63 19.88
CA TYR A 421 -22.24 1.86 20.05
C TYR A 421 -21.99 0.74 21.07
N GLN A 422 -22.91 0.61 22.03
CA GLN A 422 -22.85 -0.41 23.08
C GLN A 422 -23.90 -1.49 22.78
N PRO A 423 -23.51 -2.65 22.25
CA PRO A 423 -24.48 -3.68 21.85
C PRO A 423 -25.33 -4.23 23.00
N GLU A 424 -24.81 -4.26 24.23
CA GLU A 424 -25.51 -4.80 25.41
C GLU A 424 -26.68 -3.93 25.85
N THR A 425 -26.59 -2.61 25.68
CA THR A 425 -27.61 -1.66 26.09
C THR A 425 -28.39 -1.07 24.91
N ASP A 426 -27.96 -1.35 23.68
CA ASP A 426 -28.44 -0.77 22.43
C ASP A 426 -28.37 0.77 22.44
N GLU A 427 -27.30 1.34 23.01
CA GLU A 427 -27.09 2.77 23.14
C GLU A 427 -25.96 3.28 22.27
N VAL A 428 -26.15 4.45 21.67
CA VAL A 428 -25.13 5.19 20.90
C VAL A 428 -24.73 6.45 21.64
N LYS A 429 -23.43 6.67 21.76
CA LYS A 429 -22.84 7.96 22.12
C LYS A 429 -22.04 8.50 20.95
N MET A 430 -22.30 9.74 20.55
CA MET A 430 -21.63 10.43 19.45
C MET A 430 -20.90 11.66 19.97
N PHE A 431 -19.63 11.78 19.58
CA PHE A 431 -18.76 12.93 19.83
C PHE A 431 -18.60 13.68 18.50
N SER A 432 -18.99 14.94 18.48
CA SER A 432 -18.96 15.79 17.29
C SER A 432 -18.55 17.21 17.65
N LYS A 433 -18.46 18.09 16.66
CA LYS A 433 -18.13 19.52 16.88
C LYS A 433 -19.02 20.18 17.95
N PRO A 434 -18.46 21.09 18.77
CA PRO A 434 -17.06 21.52 18.81
C PRO A 434 -16.15 20.53 19.52
N PHE A 435 -14.95 20.29 18.98
CA PHE A 435 -13.90 19.51 19.63
C PHE A 435 -12.96 20.42 20.38
N THR A 436 -12.45 19.96 21.52
CA THR A 436 -11.39 20.66 22.29
C THR A 436 -10.26 19.69 22.60
N ASN A 437 -9.05 20.22 22.80
CA ASN A 437 -7.97 19.41 23.33
C ASN A 437 -7.94 19.44 24.87
N GLN A 438 -6.99 18.69 25.47
CA GLN A 438 -6.80 18.62 26.94
C GLN A 438 -6.46 19.96 27.60
N ASP A 439 -6.06 20.97 26.83
CA ASP A 439 -5.76 22.32 27.32
C ASP A 439 -6.98 23.26 27.15
N GLY A 440 -8.12 22.74 26.67
CA GLY A 440 -9.33 23.51 26.40
C GLY A 440 -9.28 24.34 25.12
N ALA A 441 -8.25 24.15 24.28
CA ALA A 441 -8.19 24.81 22.98
C ALA A 441 -9.12 24.11 21.97
N GLU A 442 -9.86 24.90 21.20
CA GLU A 442 -10.73 24.41 20.15
C GLU A 442 -9.92 23.79 18.99
N ILE A 443 -10.38 22.64 18.49
CA ILE A 443 -9.80 21.91 17.38
C ILE A 443 -10.79 21.92 16.20
N ASN A 444 -10.39 22.54 15.11
CA ASN A 444 -11.21 22.58 13.89
C ASN A 444 -10.92 21.35 12.99
N LEU A 445 -11.63 20.26 13.21
CA LEU A 445 -11.56 19.07 12.38
C LEU A 445 -12.55 19.18 11.21
N TYR A 446 -12.06 18.91 9.99
CA TYR A 446 -12.88 18.72 8.81
C TYR A 446 -13.12 17.24 8.53
N TYR A 447 -12.16 16.39 8.81
CA TYR A 447 -12.23 14.96 8.56
C TYR A 447 -11.72 14.15 9.75
N ILE A 448 -12.44 13.08 10.07
CA ILE A 448 -12.01 12.04 11.01
C ILE A 448 -12.01 10.74 10.22
N ARG A 449 -10.81 10.25 9.85
CA ARG A 449 -10.65 9.26 8.81
C ARG A 449 -10.55 7.81 9.32
N CYS A 450 -9.95 7.62 10.48
CA CYS A 450 -9.72 6.27 11.01
C CYS A 450 -9.66 6.26 12.54
N ILE A 451 -9.89 5.07 13.12
CA ILE A 451 -9.83 4.80 14.56
C ILE A 451 -9.19 3.44 14.80
N LYS A 452 -8.32 3.34 15.82
CA LYS A 452 -7.69 2.08 16.27
C LYS A 452 -7.44 2.10 17.77
N GLU A 453 -7.61 0.96 18.42
CA GLU A 453 -7.22 0.76 19.84
C GLU A 453 -5.74 0.36 19.91
N ASP A 454 -4.99 0.97 20.84
CA ASP A 454 -3.62 0.59 21.14
C ASP A 454 -3.55 -0.48 22.25
N LEU A 455 -2.36 -1.05 22.50
CA LEU A 455 -2.19 -2.09 23.54
C LEU A 455 -2.39 -1.58 24.97
N LYS A 456 -2.46 -0.25 25.16
CA LYS A 456 -2.80 0.42 26.44
C LYS A 456 -4.27 0.83 26.51
N HIS A 457 -5.08 0.39 25.53
CA HIS A 457 -6.51 0.68 25.40
C HIS A 457 -6.86 2.14 25.13
N ASN A 458 -5.94 2.96 24.66
CA ASN A 458 -6.27 4.25 24.11
C ASN A 458 -6.83 4.08 22.69
N LEU A 459 -7.88 4.82 22.38
CA LEU A 459 -8.44 4.85 21.02
C LEU A 459 -7.79 5.99 20.26
N TRP A 460 -6.92 5.64 19.32
CA TRP A 460 -6.25 6.58 18.43
C TRP A 460 -7.14 6.94 17.26
N ILE A 461 -7.13 8.21 16.90
CA ILE A 461 -8.01 8.81 15.90
C ILE A 461 -7.14 9.58 14.91
N GLY A 462 -7.20 9.20 13.64
CA GLY A 462 -6.55 9.90 12.54
C GLY A 462 -7.46 10.96 11.96
N THR A 463 -6.94 12.18 11.83
CA THR A 463 -7.69 13.34 11.34
C THR A 463 -6.89 14.15 10.33
N ASP A 464 -7.54 15.14 9.71
CA ASP A 464 -6.87 16.12 8.84
C ASP A 464 -5.95 17.11 9.60
N GLN A 465 -5.94 17.07 10.95
CA GLN A 465 -5.12 17.92 11.81
C GLN A 465 -4.07 17.14 12.62
N GLY A 466 -3.84 15.89 12.29
CA GLY A 466 -2.93 14.98 12.98
C GLY A 466 -3.63 13.90 13.76
N PRO A 467 -2.88 13.07 14.50
CA PRO A 467 -3.43 12.03 15.35
C PRO A 467 -3.83 12.59 16.72
N PHE A 468 -4.95 12.12 17.21
CA PHE A 468 -5.42 12.32 18.58
C PHE A 468 -5.67 10.97 19.23
N TYR A 469 -5.83 10.95 20.54
CA TYR A 469 -6.37 9.78 21.22
C TYR A 469 -7.39 10.16 22.28
N ILE A 470 -8.25 9.22 22.60
CA ILE A 470 -9.19 9.26 23.69
C ILE A 470 -8.98 8.06 24.61
N THR A 471 -9.18 8.24 25.88
CA THR A 471 -9.17 7.13 26.84
C THR A 471 -10.57 6.52 26.94
N PRO A 472 -10.71 5.27 27.40
CA PRO A 472 -12.02 4.64 27.57
C PRO A 472 -13.01 5.40 28.47
N HIS A 473 -12.52 6.27 29.35
CA HIS A 473 -13.32 7.12 30.25
C HIS A 473 -14.08 8.25 29.55
N ILE A 474 -13.84 8.49 28.26
CA ILE A 474 -14.54 9.54 27.50
C ILE A 474 -16.06 9.35 27.51
N LEU A 475 -16.54 8.14 27.72
CA LEU A 475 -17.99 7.89 27.81
C LEU A 475 -18.67 8.59 28.99
N ASP A 476 -17.88 8.95 30.02
CA ASP A 476 -18.36 9.71 31.17
C ASP A 476 -18.30 11.23 30.93
N ASP A 477 -17.60 11.66 29.85
CA ASP A 477 -17.46 13.06 29.48
C ASP A 477 -18.67 13.58 28.72
N THR A 478 -19.09 14.81 29.03
CA THR A 478 -20.13 15.53 28.30
C THR A 478 -19.60 16.37 27.15
N GLN A 479 -18.28 16.50 27.04
CA GLN A 479 -17.59 17.28 26.01
C GLN A 479 -16.78 16.37 25.08
N SER A 480 -16.62 16.80 23.83
CA SER A 480 -15.80 16.09 22.82
C SER A 480 -14.32 16.47 22.98
N THR A 481 -13.69 16.04 24.09
CA THR A 481 -12.29 16.35 24.38
C THR A 481 -11.36 15.26 23.82
N LEU A 482 -10.41 15.68 22.97
CA LEU A 482 -9.41 14.82 22.36
C LEU A 482 -8.02 15.13 22.92
N THR A 483 -7.21 14.13 23.17
CA THR A 483 -5.84 14.34 23.64
C THR A 483 -4.86 14.44 22.47
N GLN A 484 -4.09 15.53 22.42
CA GLN A 484 -2.96 15.71 21.52
C GLN A 484 -1.65 15.41 22.24
N VAL A 485 -0.84 14.52 21.71
CA VAL A 485 0.48 14.22 22.27
C VAL A 485 1.40 15.41 22.07
N LYS A 486 2.04 15.86 23.16
CA LYS A 486 3.06 16.93 23.16
C LYS A 486 4.45 16.31 23.13
N VAL A 487 5.21 16.58 22.08
CA VAL A 487 6.59 16.09 21.91
C VAL A 487 7.55 17.25 22.19
N PRO A 488 8.47 17.12 23.15
CA PRO A 488 9.47 18.14 23.44
C PRO A 488 10.34 18.43 22.22
N ARG A 489 10.66 19.70 21.97
CA ARG A 489 11.50 20.11 20.84
C ARG A 489 12.96 19.69 20.96
N ASN A 490 13.46 19.48 22.18
CA ASN A 490 14.86 19.15 22.47
C ASN A 490 15.87 20.15 21.87
N ASP A 491 15.44 21.40 21.69
CA ASP A 491 16.25 22.54 21.18
C ASP A 491 16.82 23.45 22.27
N GLY A 492 16.72 23.01 23.53
CA GLY A 492 17.13 23.78 24.72
C GLY A 492 16.04 24.71 25.27
N THR A 493 14.85 24.73 24.63
CA THR A 493 13.67 25.41 25.15
C THR A 493 12.76 24.42 25.89
N ASN A 494 11.80 24.94 26.66
CA ASN A 494 10.75 24.14 27.30
C ASN A 494 9.51 24.02 26.44
N TYR A 495 9.62 24.26 25.11
CA TYR A 495 8.51 24.13 24.17
C TYR A 495 8.34 22.70 23.69
N ALA A 496 7.10 22.37 23.36
CA ALA A 496 6.71 21.12 22.73
C ALA A 496 5.85 21.41 21.50
N ASP A 497 5.98 20.56 20.50
CA ASP A 497 5.08 20.53 19.34
C ASP A 497 4.05 19.43 19.52
N TYR A 498 2.92 19.52 18.83
CA TYR A 498 1.98 18.41 18.77
C TYR A 498 2.49 17.35 17.80
N LEU A 499 2.39 16.08 18.21
CA LEU A 499 2.77 14.94 17.38
C LEU A 499 2.05 15.01 16.02
N LEU A 500 2.82 15.10 14.92
CA LEU A 500 2.31 15.21 13.56
C LEU A 500 1.20 16.26 13.39
N GLY A 501 1.28 17.38 14.13
CA GLY A 501 0.27 18.46 14.09
C GLY A 501 0.12 19.02 12.68
N GLY A 502 -1.13 19.08 12.15
CA GLY A 502 -1.44 19.56 10.81
C GLY A 502 -1.16 18.56 9.68
N VAL A 503 -0.77 17.32 9.99
CA VAL A 503 -0.60 16.25 9.01
C VAL A 503 -1.92 15.50 8.83
N ASP A 504 -2.39 15.36 7.58
CA ASP A 504 -3.60 14.62 7.27
C ASP A 504 -3.35 13.10 7.33
N ILE A 505 -3.86 12.45 8.39
CA ILE A 505 -3.71 11.01 8.67
C ILE A 505 -4.84 10.25 7.99
N THR A 506 -4.54 9.47 6.95
CA THR A 506 -5.54 8.72 6.19
C THR A 506 -5.85 7.36 6.80
N CYS A 507 -4.86 6.69 7.35
CA CYS A 507 -4.98 5.36 7.94
C CYS A 507 -3.94 5.15 9.03
N MET A 508 -4.17 4.14 9.88
CA MET A 508 -3.21 3.78 10.92
C MET A 508 -3.25 2.29 11.25
N ALA A 509 -2.14 1.79 11.80
CA ALA A 509 -2.05 0.49 12.41
C ALA A 509 -1.21 0.56 13.70
N VAL A 510 -1.47 -0.32 14.64
CA VAL A 510 -0.69 -0.49 15.87
C VAL A 510 0.01 -1.84 15.78
N ASP A 511 1.32 -1.85 15.98
CA ASP A 511 2.09 -3.09 15.96
C ASP A 511 2.21 -3.74 17.34
N GLN A 512 2.77 -4.93 17.37
CA GLN A 512 2.88 -5.73 18.59
C GLN A 512 3.89 -5.19 19.63
N ALA A 513 4.61 -4.11 19.29
CA ALA A 513 5.42 -3.32 20.21
C ALA A 513 4.68 -2.04 20.69
N ASN A 514 3.38 -1.94 20.45
CA ASN A 514 2.56 -0.75 20.72
C ASN A 514 3.04 0.53 20.02
N ARG A 515 3.79 0.39 18.91
CA ARG A 515 4.18 1.51 18.09
C ARG A 515 3.06 1.82 17.11
N LYS A 516 2.95 3.07 16.66
CA LYS A 516 1.89 3.53 15.78
C LYS A 516 2.45 3.81 14.41
N TRP A 517 1.89 3.15 13.41
CA TRP A 517 2.11 3.44 12.01
C TRP A 517 1.02 4.39 11.53
N PHE A 518 1.41 5.58 11.06
CA PHE A 518 0.49 6.58 10.51
C PHE A 518 0.74 6.76 9.03
N GLY A 519 -0.24 6.39 8.21
CA GLY A 519 -0.28 6.70 6.78
C GLY A 519 -0.90 8.07 6.56
N THR A 520 -0.39 8.81 5.58
CA THR A 520 -0.78 10.20 5.33
C THR A 520 -1.22 10.42 3.89
N SER A 521 -1.92 11.50 3.64
CA SER A 521 -2.39 11.85 2.28
C SER A 521 -1.25 12.25 1.34
N ASN A 522 -0.15 12.85 1.83
CA ASN A 522 0.94 13.35 0.97
C ASN A 522 2.34 13.30 1.59
N ASN A 523 2.46 12.89 2.86
CA ASN A 523 3.74 12.94 3.59
C ASN A 523 4.36 11.56 3.82
N GLY A 524 3.88 10.51 3.13
CA GLY A 524 4.37 9.14 3.31
C GLY A 524 3.86 8.50 4.58
N ILE A 525 4.68 7.67 5.23
CA ILE A 525 4.31 6.88 6.40
C ILE A 525 5.27 7.12 7.56
N TYR A 526 4.72 7.27 8.75
CA TYR A 526 5.48 7.46 10.00
C TYR A 526 5.35 6.24 10.90
N LEU A 527 6.44 5.88 11.57
CA LEU A 527 6.45 4.96 12.71
C LEU A 527 6.82 5.73 13.96
N ILE A 528 5.93 5.75 14.93
CA ILE A 528 6.07 6.44 16.20
C ILE A 528 6.25 5.42 17.34
N SER A 529 7.15 5.71 18.29
CA SER A 529 7.46 4.85 19.44
C SER A 529 6.25 4.56 20.33
N ALA A 530 6.36 3.51 21.14
CA ALA A 530 5.28 3.05 22.04
C ALA A 530 4.89 4.12 23.09
N ASP A 531 5.81 4.99 23.48
CA ASP A 531 5.58 6.11 24.39
C ASP A 531 5.16 7.41 23.69
N ASN A 532 5.10 7.39 22.35
CA ASN A 532 4.71 8.48 21.47
C ASN A 532 5.68 9.68 21.43
N MET A 533 6.91 9.53 21.93
CA MET A 533 7.88 10.63 22.06
C MET A 533 8.91 10.65 20.95
N GLU A 534 9.08 9.54 20.20
CA GLU A 534 10.11 9.40 19.20
C GLU A 534 9.50 9.01 17.84
N GLN A 535 9.94 9.69 16.78
CA GLN A 535 9.73 9.28 15.39
C GLN A 535 10.82 8.27 15.01
N ILE A 536 10.49 6.98 15.01
CA ILE A 536 11.42 5.90 14.68
C ILE A 536 11.74 5.91 13.19
N HIS A 537 10.70 6.00 12.35
CA HIS A 537 10.83 6.09 10.90
C HIS A 537 9.91 7.15 10.31
N HIS A 538 10.38 7.76 9.24
CA HIS A 538 9.58 8.52 8.30
C HIS A 538 9.99 8.13 6.89
N PHE A 539 9.18 7.30 6.26
CA PHE A 539 9.41 6.85 4.90
C PHE A 539 8.61 7.68 3.91
N THR A 540 9.32 8.17 2.91
CA THR A 540 8.76 8.87 1.75
C THR A 540 9.20 8.17 0.46
N ALA A 541 8.53 8.48 -0.64
CA ALA A 541 8.92 7.96 -1.95
C ALA A 541 10.33 8.39 -2.39
N THR A 542 10.88 9.46 -1.79
CA THR A 542 12.21 9.98 -2.13
C THR A 542 13.34 9.46 -1.24
N ASN A 543 13.05 9.09 0.01
CA ASN A 543 14.07 8.61 0.96
C ASN A 543 14.03 7.10 1.21
N SER A 544 13.10 6.39 0.58
CA SER A 544 12.90 4.95 0.76
C SER A 544 12.39 4.28 -0.51
N LYS A 545 12.07 2.99 -0.42
CA LYS A 545 11.44 2.22 -1.49
C LYS A 545 9.90 2.34 -1.50
N LEU A 546 9.33 3.20 -0.68
CA LEU A 546 7.90 3.50 -0.69
C LEU A 546 7.46 3.95 -2.09
N LEU A 547 6.34 3.42 -2.58
CA LEU A 547 5.87 3.67 -3.95
C LEU A 547 5.30 5.09 -4.12
N SER A 548 4.60 5.59 -3.09
CA SER A 548 3.99 6.93 -3.09
C SER A 548 3.91 7.50 -1.68
N ASN A 549 3.85 8.83 -1.58
CA ASN A 549 3.59 9.53 -0.32
C ASN A 549 2.10 9.55 0.05
N ASN A 550 1.22 9.16 -0.87
CA ASN A 550 -0.22 9.05 -0.61
C ASN A 550 -0.52 7.60 -0.18
N ILE A 551 -0.78 7.42 1.11
CA ILE A 551 -1.05 6.13 1.73
C ILE A 551 -2.56 5.93 1.85
N GLU A 552 -3.08 4.84 1.31
CA GLU A 552 -4.51 4.51 1.35
C GLU A 552 -4.85 3.57 2.51
N SER A 553 -3.98 2.59 2.80
CA SER A 553 -4.23 1.60 3.86
C SER A 553 -2.95 0.98 4.40
N ILE A 554 -3.03 0.43 5.61
CA ILE A 554 -1.95 -0.31 6.28
C ILE A 554 -2.52 -1.58 6.90
N ALA A 555 -1.84 -2.71 6.69
CA ALA A 555 -2.12 -3.97 7.40
C ALA A 555 -0.81 -4.59 7.87
N ILE A 556 -0.83 -5.29 9.01
CA ILE A 556 0.37 -5.90 9.60
C ILE A 556 0.15 -7.41 9.71
N ASN A 557 1.15 -8.16 9.28
CA ASN A 557 1.30 -9.56 9.63
C ASN A 557 2.03 -9.64 10.98
N ASP A 558 1.29 -9.78 12.06
CA ASP A 558 1.83 -9.80 13.41
C ASP A 558 2.82 -10.97 13.64
N ALA A 559 2.64 -12.07 12.92
CA ALA A 559 3.53 -13.23 13.08
C ALA A 559 4.94 -12.98 12.55
N THR A 560 5.08 -12.19 11.48
CA THR A 560 6.37 -11.91 10.83
C THR A 560 6.90 -10.50 11.07
N GLY A 561 6.02 -9.56 11.44
CA GLY A 561 6.32 -8.14 11.51
C GLY A 561 6.27 -7.43 10.15
N GLU A 562 5.80 -8.10 9.08
CA GLU A 562 5.65 -7.50 7.76
C GLU A 562 4.50 -6.49 7.74
N VAL A 563 4.80 -5.26 7.37
CA VAL A 563 3.86 -4.15 7.26
C VAL A 563 3.52 -3.93 5.79
N PHE A 564 2.29 -4.24 5.41
CA PHE A 564 1.75 -3.98 4.08
C PHE A 564 1.24 -2.55 3.98
N ILE A 565 1.65 -1.84 2.95
CA ILE A 565 1.38 -0.42 2.74
C ILE A 565 0.73 -0.25 1.37
N GLY A 566 -0.58 -0.02 1.37
CA GLY A 566 -1.37 0.31 0.19
C GLY A 566 -1.21 1.80 -0.14
N THR A 567 -0.85 2.09 -1.38
CA THR A 567 -0.69 3.45 -1.89
C THR A 567 -1.53 3.66 -3.14
N ASN A 568 -1.73 4.90 -3.56
CA ASN A 568 -2.39 5.20 -4.83
C ASN A 568 -1.59 4.77 -6.09
N LYS A 569 -0.38 4.19 -5.90
CA LYS A 569 0.48 3.67 -6.98
C LYS A 569 0.75 2.16 -6.86
N GLY A 570 0.05 1.47 -5.96
CA GLY A 570 0.19 0.03 -5.75
C GLY A 570 0.53 -0.34 -4.32
N LEU A 571 0.81 -1.62 -4.10
CA LEU A 571 1.12 -2.22 -2.80
C LEU A 571 2.62 -2.47 -2.67
N CYS A 572 3.18 -2.09 -1.53
CA CYS A 572 4.48 -2.56 -1.08
C CYS A 572 4.41 -3.04 0.37
N SER A 573 5.42 -3.80 0.78
CA SER A 573 5.60 -4.14 2.19
C SER A 573 6.99 -3.77 2.69
N TYR A 574 7.08 -3.58 4.00
CA TYR A 574 8.30 -3.33 4.75
C TYR A 574 8.42 -4.34 5.88
N MET A 575 9.57 -5.00 5.99
CA MET A 575 9.83 -5.95 7.07
C MET A 575 10.25 -5.19 8.33
N SER A 576 9.32 -5.07 9.27
CA SER A 576 9.54 -4.45 10.58
C SER A 576 10.13 -5.46 11.58
N ASP A 577 10.52 -4.96 12.74
CA ASP A 577 11.12 -5.74 13.82
C ASP A 577 10.16 -6.04 14.99
N ALA A 578 8.86 -5.73 14.86
CA ALA A 578 7.85 -6.03 15.86
C ALA A 578 6.99 -7.21 15.43
N THR A 579 7.07 -8.31 16.19
CA THR A 579 6.27 -9.53 15.95
C THR A 579 5.34 -9.82 17.11
N ALA A 580 4.41 -10.74 16.91
CA ALA A 580 3.52 -11.24 17.96
C ALA A 580 4.33 -11.73 19.18
N THR A 581 3.79 -11.44 20.36
CA THR A 581 4.42 -11.78 21.65
C THR A 581 3.98 -13.14 22.15
N ASN A 582 4.83 -13.81 22.90
CA ASN A 582 4.46 -14.98 23.67
C ASN A 582 4.16 -14.61 25.14
N GLU A 583 3.17 -15.22 25.74
CA GLU A 583 2.88 -15.04 27.16
C GLU A 583 4.01 -15.60 28.04
N GLU A 584 4.56 -16.76 27.65
CA GLU A 584 5.66 -17.43 28.33
C GLU A 584 6.86 -17.62 27.39
N MET A 585 8.07 -17.33 27.90
CA MET A 585 9.32 -17.59 27.22
C MET A 585 9.90 -18.93 27.65
N THR A 586 9.90 -19.92 26.75
CA THR A 586 10.41 -21.27 26.96
C THR A 586 11.59 -21.61 26.04
N GLN A 587 12.29 -22.71 26.32
CA GLN A 587 13.39 -23.14 25.44
C GLN A 587 12.92 -23.56 24.04
N ASP A 588 11.67 -23.91 23.90
CA ASP A 588 11.10 -24.39 22.64
C ASP A 588 10.62 -23.23 21.76
N ASN A 589 10.24 -22.09 22.35
CA ASN A 589 9.71 -20.96 21.59
C ASN A 589 10.67 -19.78 21.44
N VAL A 590 11.75 -19.69 22.24
CA VAL A 590 12.76 -18.61 22.12
C VAL A 590 14.00 -19.13 21.39
N TRP A 591 14.29 -18.56 20.24
CA TRP A 591 15.44 -18.94 19.43
C TRP A 591 15.98 -17.75 18.64
N ALA A 592 17.19 -17.90 18.07
CA ALA A 592 17.85 -16.84 17.30
C ALA A 592 18.18 -17.30 15.89
N TYR A 593 18.11 -16.39 14.94
CA TYR A 593 18.51 -16.59 13.54
C TYR A 593 19.19 -15.36 12.93
N PRO A 594 20.11 -15.55 11.93
CA PRO A 594 20.67 -16.83 11.54
C PRO A 594 21.51 -17.45 12.65
N ASN A 595 21.49 -18.78 12.78
CA ASN A 595 22.29 -19.49 13.75
C ASN A 595 22.77 -20.84 13.14
N PRO A 596 24.08 -20.99 12.80
CA PRO A 596 25.16 -20.06 13.12
C PRO A 596 25.18 -18.80 12.23
N VAL A 597 25.70 -17.70 12.78
CA VAL A 597 26.01 -16.47 12.05
C VAL A 597 27.30 -16.66 11.28
N LYS A 598 27.23 -16.66 9.94
CA LYS A 598 28.36 -16.89 9.05
C LYS A 598 29.24 -15.63 8.90
N PRO A 599 30.52 -15.76 8.43
CA PRO A 599 31.46 -14.63 8.31
C PRO A 599 30.97 -13.52 7.36
N ASP A 600 30.28 -13.89 6.30
CA ASP A 600 29.73 -13.02 5.26
C ASP A 600 28.39 -12.36 5.62
N TYR A 601 27.79 -12.77 6.73
CA TYR A 601 26.54 -12.19 7.18
C TYR A 601 26.76 -10.83 7.84
N THR A 602 26.11 -9.81 7.30
CA THR A 602 26.17 -8.40 7.75
C THR A 602 24.85 -7.88 8.31
N GLY A 603 23.77 -8.67 8.23
CA GLY A 603 22.45 -8.30 8.72
C GLY A 603 22.30 -8.41 10.24
N LEU A 604 21.07 -8.12 10.73
CA LEU A 604 20.73 -8.23 12.13
C LEU A 604 20.52 -9.68 12.53
N ILE A 605 21.02 -10.06 13.70
CA ILE A 605 20.73 -11.33 14.36
C ILE A 605 19.44 -11.12 15.14
N THR A 606 18.43 -11.89 14.81
CA THR A 606 17.09 -11.75 15.38
C THR A 606 16.85 -12.83 16.43
N ILE A 607 16.43 -12.43 17.62
CA ILE A 607 15.93 -13.29 18.69
C ILE A 607 14.41 -13.16 18.70
N THR A 608 13.68 -14.24 18.58
CA THR A 608 12.22 -14.26 18.48
C THR A 608 11.59 -15.13 19.56
N GLY A 609 10.26 -15.04 19.71
CA GLY A 609 9.51 -15.81 20.71
C GLY A 609 9.48 -15.15 22.09
N LEU A 610 9.76 -13.85 22.16
CA LEU A 610 9.83 -13.10 23.40
C LEU A 610 8.44 -12.62 23.87
N SER A 611 8.32 -12.30 25.15
CA SER A 611 7.16 -11.57 25.68
C SER A 611 7.29 -10.06 25.43
N LEU A 612 6.20 -9.34 25.60
CA LEU A 612 6.17 -7.88 25.42
C LEU A 612 7.14 -7.22 26.43
N ASP A 613 7.95 -6.27 25.92
CA ASP A 613 8.94 -5.54 26.70
C ASP A 613 9.92 -6.44 27.51
N ALA A 614 10.21 -7.64 27.00
CA ALA A 614 11.14 -8.55 27.66
C ALA A 614 12.54 -7.96 27.74
N ASP A 615 13.18 -8.05 28.91
CA ASP A 615 14.59 -7.74 29.05
C ASP A 615 15.45 -8.82 28.40
N VAL A 616 16.38 -8.42 27.54
CA VAL A 616 17.29 -9.31 26.80
C VAL A 616 18.72 -8.94 27.12
N LYS A 617 19.54 -9.93 27.55
CA LYS A 617 20.98 -9.79 27.74
C LYS A 617 21.73 -10.82 26.91
N ILE A 618 22.72 -10.37 26.15
CA ILE A 618 23.62 -11.25 25.40
C ILE A 618 24.96 -11.27 26.14
N VAL A 619 25.36 -12.46 26.57
CA VAL A 619 26.60 -12.65 27.33
C VAL A 619 27.51 -13.66 26.64
N SER A 620 28.81 -13.53 26.82
CA SER A 620 29.78 -14.54 26.42
C SER A 620 29.68 -15.81 27.30
N THR A 621 30.32 -16.90 26.92
CA THR A 621 30.41 -18.12 27.75
C THR A 621 31.13 -17.89 29.09
N SER A 622 31.89 -16.81 29.23
CA SER A 622 32.51 -16.40 30.51
C SER A 622 31.60 -15.51 31.38
N GLY A 623 30.35 -15.23 30.94
CA GLY A 623 29.41 -14.36 31.64
C GLY A 623 29.64 -12.86 31.43
N THR A 624 30.51 -12.49 30.48
CA THR A 624 30.72 -11.06 30.16
C THR A 624 29.55 -10.51 29.36
N LEU A 625 28.92 -9.43 29.81
CA LEU A 625 27.84 -8.76 29.10
C LEU A 625 28.38 -8.18 27.76
N VAL A 626 27.73 -8.53 26.67
CA VAL A 626 28.09 -8.13 25.32
C VAL A 626 27.10 -7.10 24.76
N ASN A 627 25.82 -7.35 24.95
CA ASN A 627 24.74 -6.48 24.50
C ASN A 627 23.53 -6.64 25.42
N GLN A 628 22.64 -5.63 25.46
CA GLN A 628 21.40 -5.69 26.22
C GLN A 628 20.38 -4.72 25.63
N GLY A 629 19.10 -5.00 25.85
CA GLY A 629 17.99 -4.15 25.46
C GLY A 629 16.66 -4.79 25.82
N ARG A 630 15.58 -4.25 25.23
CA ARG A 630 14.22 -4.76 25.37
C ARG A 630 13.68 -5.24 24.04
N SER A 631 12.77 -6.17 24.10
CA SER A 631 12.09 -6.69 22.89
C SER A 631 11.15 -5.65 22.31
N ASN A 632 11.07 -5.63 20.96
CA ASN A 632 10.01 -4.98 20.19
C ASN A 632 8.93 -6.05 19.91
N GLY A 633 7.83 -6.01 20.67
CA GLY A 633 6.90 -7.14 20.66
C GLY A 633 7.62 -8.44 21.03
N GLY A 634 7.46 -9.48 20.20
CA GLY A 634 8.09 -10.79 20.37
C GLY A 634 9.54 -10.90 19.88
N THR A 635 10.19 -9.80 19.50
CA THR A 635 11.49 -9.85 18.80
C THR A 635 12.51 -8.89 19.41
N TYR A 636 13.78 -9.31 19.46
CA TYR A 636 14.94 -8.45 19.76
C TYR A 636 16.01 -8.62 18.68
N THR A 637 16.60 -7.51 18.24
CA THR A 637 17.60 -7.53 17.17
C THR A 637 18.98 -7.14 17.69
N TRP A 638 20.02 -7.82 17.21
CA TRP A 638 21.41 -7.57 17.56
C TRP A 638 22.29 -7.52 16.31
N ASN A 639 23.10 -6.49 16.19
CA ASN A 639 24.00 -6.28 15.04
C ASN A 639 25.34 -7.04 15.14
N GLY A 640 25.54 -7.85 16.17
CA GLY A 640 26.80 -8.59 16.39
C GLY A 640 27.95 -7.75 16.91
N TYR A 641 27.69 -6.58 17.50
CA TYR A 641 28.68 -5.72 18.14
C TYR A 641 28.51 -5.70 19.65
N ASP A 642 29.63 -5.50 20.37
CA ASP A 642 29.63 -5.32 21.83
C ASP A 642 29.22 -3.89 22.21
N LEU A 643 29.01 -3.65 23.51
CA LEU A 643 28.66 -2.34 24.07
C LEU A 643 29.70 -1.23 23.79
N LYS A 644 30.89 -1.59 23.33
CA LYS A 644 31.95 -0.65 22.93
C LYS A 644 32.02 -0.45 21.41
N GLY A 645 31.04 -0.95 20.67
CA GLY A 645 30.97 -0.85 19.20
C GLY A 645 32.00 -1.71 18.46
N ARG A 646 32.53 -2.76 19.07
CA ARG A 646 33.48 -3.69 18.43
C ARG A 646 32.73 -4.96 18.03
N ARG A 647 33.01 -5.44 16.82
CA ARG A 647 32.44 -6.69 16.32
C ARG A 647 32.92 -7.87 17.19
N VAL A 648 31.99 -8.71 17.67
CA VAL A 648 32.32 -9.80 18.57
C VAL A 648 33.10 -10.93 17.86
N ALA A 649 33.92 -11.70 18.58
CA ALA A 649 34.73 -12.79 18.04
C ALA A 649 33.87 -14.04 17.76
N SER A 650 34.45 -15.02 17.03
CA SER A 650 33.87 -16.37 16.92
C SER A 650 33.67 -16.99 18.30
N GLY A 651 32.52 -17.61 18.50
CA GLY A 651 32.18 -18.23 19.77
C GLY A 651 30.70 -18.47 19.96
N ILE A 652 30.34 -19.01 21.10
CA ILE A 652 28.97 -19.16 21.54
C ILE A 652 28.61 -18.01 22.47
N TYR A 653 27.48 -17.37 22.21
CA TYR A 653 26.90 -16.34 23.04
C TYR A 653 25.58 -16.83 23.60
N MET A 654 25.32 -16.54 24.88
CA MET A 654 24.09 -16.89 25.55
C MET A 654 23.16 -15.67 25.51
N VAL A 655 21.90 -15.89 25.16
CA VAL A 655 20.85 -14.88 25.24
C VAL A 655 20.02 -15.20 26.46
N GLU A 656 20.09 -14.38 27.46
CA GLU A 656 19.31 -14.48 28.71
C GLU A 656 18.12 -13.55 28.62
N THR A 657 16.93 -14.04 28.95
CA THR A 657 15.69 -13.26 28.87
C THR A 657 14.98 -13.20 30.21
N ALA A 658 14.26 -12.11 30.45
CA ALA A 658 13.34 -11.94 31.58
C ALA A 658 12.08 -11.20 31.11
N THR A 659 10.96 -11.41 31.76
CA THR A 659 9.74 -10.63 31.50
C THR A 659 9.93 -9.18 31.96
N SER A 660 9.07 -8.29 31.50
CA SER A 660 9.06 -6.88 31.95
C SER A 660 8.90 -6.70 33.47
N ASN A 661 8.30 -7.69 34.15
CA ASN A 661 8.15 -7.72 35.62
C ASN A 661 9.37 -8.29 36.33
N GLY A 662 10.42 -8.69 35.60
CA GLY A 662 11.64 -9.27 36.16
C GLY A 662 11.55 -10.78 36.45
N GLU A 663 10.50 -11.48 36.06
CA GLU A 663 10.41 -12.92 36.15
C GLU A 663 11.39 -13.57 35.17
N LYS A 664 12.01 -14.66 35.60
CA LYS A 664 12.99 -15.37 34.80
C LYS A 664 12.33 -15.96 33.54
N GLY A 665 12.82 -15.59 32.37
CA GLY A 665 12.49 -16.22 31.10
C GLY A 665 13.37 -17.44 30.82
N THR A 666 13.88 -17.54 29.61
CA THR A 666 14.70 -18.66 29.16
C THR A 666 16.07 -18.23 28.64
N VAL A 667 16.86 -19.20 28.23
CA VAL A 667 18.20 -18.97 27.64
C VAL A 667 18.29 -19.66 26.30
N CYS A 668 18.58 -18.93 25.25
CA CYS A 668 18.96 -19.51 23.96
C CYS A 668 20.43 -19.24 23.62
N LYS A 669 20.95 -19.83 22.54
CA LYS A 669 22.37 -19.73 22.15
C LYS A 669 22.50 -19.22 20.75
N ILE A 670 23.52 -18.39 20.51
CA ILE A 670 23.92 -17.91 19.18
C ILE A 670 25.36 -18.36 18.94
N ALA A 671 25.58 -19.08 17.85
CA ALA A 671 26.90 -19.45 17.37
C ALA A 671 27.38 -18.43 16.34
N ILE A 672 28.52 -17.78 16.56
CA ILE A 672 29.14 -16.84 15.63
C ILE A 672 30.40 -17.47 15.05
N ILE A 673 30.49 -17.48 13.73
CA ILE A 673 31.66 -17.96 12.96
C ILE A 673 32.24 -16.72 12.24
N ARG A 674 33.57 -16.58 12.34
CA ARG A 674 34.28 -15.46 11.70
C ARG A 674 35.42 -15.98 10.86
#